data_edd6d9da186fdee21084329cafb95990
#
_entry.id   edd6d9da186fdee21084329cafb95990
#
_cell.length_a   1.000
_cell.length_b   1.000
_cell.length_c   1.000
_cell.angle_alpha   90.00
_cell.angle_beta   90.00
_cell.angle_gamma   90.00
#
_symmetry.space_group_name_H-M   'P 1'
#
loop_
_entity.id
_entity.type
_entity.pdbx_description
1 polymer ?
#
loop_
_entity_poly.entity_id
_entity_poly.type
_entity_poly.pdbx_seq_one_letter_code
_entity_poly.pdbx_strand_id
1 'polypeptide(L)'
;MTITLNQLDVGQSATVEVVGGSGALRQHFLDMGLIPQATVTLIKRAPMGDPIEVRIRSYELTLRVAEANEIFVKNVRKGEPTKQTHPKPIEMDHPGYAEGGKNQVIKREQPLMTAETVRIALVGNQNCGKTTLFNKLTGSNQHVGNFPGVTVDRKDGRIVGHEEALVTDLPGIYSLSPYTNEEIVSREFILRDDPHVIINIVDATNIERNMYLTLQLMELGRPMVLALNMMDEVAANGGSVRVNEMEALLGIPVVPISASRGEGIEELVEHALHAARFVETPAVHDFCSTDDHGGAVHRCLHSLMFLIEDHAQQAGIPLRFAASKIAEGDALITEQLHLDVNEKRTIEHILKQLEAERGLDRAAAIADMRFSFIDNVCAQTVVKPHTSKEHLRSLEIDRILTGKYTAIPAFIAIMALVFWMTFNVVGAWLTDGLDWLIGLATDKVDALLTSLSVNESIHSLIIDGIFNGVGSVVSFVPTIVVLFFFLSFLEDSGYMARVAFVMDVFLRRIGLSGRSIVPMLIGFGCTVPAVMASRTLPSERDRKMTILLTPFMSCSAKLPIYAFFVAAFFPGQGALVMIGLYLLGIVTAIALGLVMRRTMFKGEAMPFVMELPNYRLPGARNVALLLWDKAKDFLQRAFTVIFVATIVIWFLQSFDFRINPVEDPQLSMLAVVSGWISPLFEPLGFGDWRISTALISGFMAKESVVSSLSVTFGSTEALTAALSGLTAISLLVFCLLYTPCVAAIATIKRELGGLWATGVAVFQCAVAWVVAFVVYTGGSMLGLS
;
A
#
# COMPACT_ATOMS: atom_id res chain seq x y z
N MET A 1 -27.77 17.29 25.41
CA MET A 1 -28.29 16.04 24.82
C MET A 1 -27.09 15.37 24.16
N THR A 2 -26.71 14.22 24.59
CA THR A 2 -25.57 13.46 24.05
C THR A 2 -26.06 12.64 22.86
N ILE A 3 -25.41 12.76 21.72
CA ILE A 3 -25.69 11.99 20.50
C ILE A 3 -24.41 11.31 20.02
N THR A 4 -24.51 10.36 19.11
CA THR A 4 -23.33 9.76 18.49
C THR A 4 -22.82 10.60 17.33
N LEU A 5 -21.52 10.56 17.06
CA LEU A 5 -20.85 11.38 16.05
C LEU A 5 -21.47 11.20 14.66
N ASN A 6 -21.96 10.00 14.32
CA ASN A 6 -22.64 9.74 13.05
C ASN A 6 -23.98 10.44 12.90
N GLN A 7 -24.61 10.93 13.98
CA GLN A 7 -25.89 11.64 13.92
C GLN A 7 -25.75 13.13 13.60
N LEU A 8 -24.52 13.65 13.54
CA LEU A 8 -24.29 15.02 13.07
C LEU A 8 -24.70 15.18 11.59
N ASP A 9 -25.24 16.33 11.26
CA ASP A 9 -25.43 16.74 9.87
C ASP A 9 -24.14 17.34 9.30
N VAL A 10 -23.97 17.28 7.98
CA VAL A 10 -22.83 17.88 7.30
C VAL A 10 -22.76 19.38 7.61
N GLY A 11 -21.59 19.83 8.07
CA GLY A 11 -21.35 21.22 8.50
C GLY A 11 -21.69 21.49 9.98
N GLN A 12 -22.15 20.51 10.74
CA GLN A 12 -22.33 20.65 12.19
C GLN A 12 -21.03 20.31 12.93
N SER A 13 -20.77 21.08 14.00
CA SER A 13 -19.69 20.86 14.94
C SER A 13 -20.25 20.45 16.30
N ALA A 14 -19.52 19.60 17.01
CA ALA A 14 -19.86 19.17 18.36
C ALA A 14 -18.59 18.96 19.19
N THR A 15 -18.74 18.86 20.49
CA THR A 15 -17.64 18.55 21.42
C THR A 15 -17.68 17.08 21.75
N VAL A 16 -16.57 16.36 21.61
CA VAL A 16 -16.43 14.95 22.01
C VAL A 16 -16.64 14.86 23.52
N GLU A 17 -17.51 13.99 23.96
CA GLU A 17 -17.76 13.71 25.39
C GLU A 17 -17.04 12.43 25.83
N VAL A 18 -17.25 11.35 25.06
CA VAL A 18 -16.66 10.04 25.35
C VAL A 18 -16.26 9.37 24.04
N VAL A 19 -15.09 8.77 24.02
CA VAL A 19 -14.62 7.86 22.97
C VAL A 19 -14.82 6.44 23.48
N GLY A 20 -15.83 5.76 22.98
CA GLY A 20 -16.17 4.38 23.32
C GLY A 20 -15.27 3.36 22.60
N GLY A 21 -15.69 2.10 22.67
CA GLY A 21 -14.90 0.98 22.15
C GLY A 21 -13.83 0.50 23.14
N SER A 22 -12.98 -0.41 22.69
CA SER A 22 -11.92 -0.99 23.53
C SER A 22 -10.71 -1.41 22.67
N GLY A 23 -9.57 -1.64 23.33
CA GLY A 23 -8.35 -2.14 22.69
C GLY A 23 -7.69 -1.16 21.71
N ALA A 24 -6.96 -1.71 20.74
CA ALA A 24 -6.10 -0.94 19.84
C ALA A 24 -6.83 0.09 18.96
N LEU A 25 -8.08 -0.18 18.56
CA LEU A 25 -8.87 0.76 17.77
C LEU A 25 -9.20 2.04 18.55
N ARG A 26 -9.61 1.88 19.80
CA ARG A 26 -9.90 3.03 20.67
C ARG A 26 -8.64 3.86 20.91
N GLN A 27 -7.52 3.19 21.20
CA GLN A 27 -6.23 3.87 21.34
C GLN A 27 -5.87 4.65 20.08
N HIS A 28 -6.09 4.05 18.91
CA HIS A 28 -5.86 4.72 17.64
C HIS A 28 -6.71 5.99 17.45
N PHE A 29 -7.97 6.01 17.89
CA PHE A 29 -8.79 7.23 17.87
C PHE A 29 -8.23 8.32 18.78
N LEU A 30 -7.76 7.94 19.98
CA LEU A 30 -7.12 8.87 20.91
C LEU A 30 -5.82 9.43 20.34
N ASP A 31 -4.97 8.58 19.76
CA ASP A 31 -3.72 8.96 19.10
C ASP A 31 -3.97 9.91 17.90
N MET A 32 -5.13 9.78 17.25
CA MET A 32 -5.61 10.66 16.19
C MET A 32 -6.30 11.93 16.72
N GLY A 33 -6.26 12.23 18.01
CA GLY A 33 -6.81 13.45 18.59
C GLY A 33 -8.33 13.47 18.78
N LEU A 34 -9.01 12.35 18.61
CA LEU A 34 -10.38 12.18 19.07
C LEU A 34 -10.36 11.96 20.59
N ILE A 35 -10.17 13.04 21.34
CA ILE A 35 -10.11 13.01 22.80
C ILE A 35 -11.32 13.74 23.39
N PRO A 36 -11.73 13.42 24.63
CA PRO A 36 -12.76 14.19 25.30
C PRO A 36 -12.45 15.69 25.31
N GLN A 37 -13.45 16.52 25.14
CA GLN A 37 -13.42 17.99 24.98
C GLN A 37 -12.91 18.49 23.60
N ALA A 38 -12.37 17.65 22.71
CA ALA A 38 -12.03 18.06 21.36
C ALA A 38 -13.27 18.47 20.56
N THR A 39 -13.14 19.50 19.74
CA THR A 39 -14.20 19.89 18.79
C THR A 39 -14.07 19.10 17.50
N VAL A 40 -15.14 18.44 17.08
CA VAL A 40 -15.23 17.68 15.84
C VAL A 40 -16.31 18.27 14.94
N THR A 41 -16.05 18.35 13.63
CA THR A 41 -16.99 18.87 12.62
C THR A 41 -17.20 17.83 11.54
N LEU A 42 -18.44 17.48 11.20
CA LEU A 42 -18.74 16.59 10.08
C LEU A 42 -18.63 17.36 8.76
N ILE A 43 -17.65 16.98 7.93
CA ILE A 43 -17.35 17.66 6.65
C ILE A 43 -18.19 17.07 5.52
N LYS A 44 -18.13 15.74 5.33
CA LYS A 44 -18.90 15.05 4.28
C LYS A 44 -19.15 13.59 4.62
N ARG A 45 -20.03 12.98 3.83
CA ARG A 45 -20.30 11.54 3.85
C ARG A 45 -19.98 10.96 2.49
N ALA A 46 -19.45 9.72 2.46
CA ALA A 46 -19.28 8.99 1.21
C ALA A 46 -20.64 8.83 0.48
N PRO A 47 -20.65 8.56 -0.84
CA PRO A 47 -21.86 8.47 -1.65
C PRO A 47 -22.97 7.58 -1.10
N MET A 48 -22.59 6.49 -0.41
CA MET A 48 -23.50 5.53 0.23
C MET A 48 -23.79 5.86 1.71
N GLY A 49 -23.31 7.02 2.21
CA GLY A 49 -23.48 7.45 3.60
C GLY A 49 -22.41 6.95 4.57
N ASP A 50 -21.54 6.04 4.15
CA ASP A 50 -20.46 5.42 4.92
C ASP A 50 -19.24 5.22 4.00
N PRO A 51 -17.99 5.55 4.39
CA PRO A 51 -17.60 6.23 5.61
C PRO A 51 -17.96 7.73 5.67
N ILE A 52 -17.70 8.35 6.83
CA ILE A 52 -17.84 9.79 7.04
C ILE A 52 -16.48 10.45 7.16
N GLU A 53 -16.37 11.71 6.80
CA GLU A 53 -15.18 12.52 6.99
C GLU A 53 -15.46 13.62 8.00
N VAL A 54 -14.62 13.69 9.01
CA VAL A 54 -14.71 14.64 10.11
C VAL A 54 -13.46 15.47 10.21
N ARG A 55 -13.61 16.75 10.55
CA ARG A 55 -12.48 17.63 10.88
C ARG A 55 -12.28 17.69 12.38
N ILE A 56 -11.04 17.46 12.80
CA ILE A 56 -10.58 17.55 14.17
C ILE A 56 -9.38 18.47 14.18
N ARG A 57 -9.37 19.51 15.03
CA ARG A 57 -8.27 20.48 15.05
C ARG A 57 -8.02 21.07 13.64
N SER A 58 -6.86 20.82 13.05
CA SER A 58 -6.45 21.36 11.75
C SER A 58 -6.50 20.33 10.59
N TYR A 59 -6.95 19.09 10.81
CA TYR A 59 -6.93 18.03 9.80
C TYR A 59 -8.26 17.27 9.66
N GLU A 60 -8.39 16.53 8.58
CA GLU A 60 -9.57 15.74 8.23
C GLU A 60 -9.28 14.25 8.33
N LEU A 61 -10.21 13.52 8.94
CA LEU A 61 -10.10 12.10 9.22
C LEU A 61 -11.35 11.38 8.70
N THR A 62 -11.18 10.24 8.04
CA THR A 62 -12.29 9.39 7.65
C THR A 62 -12.55 8.32 8.69
N LEU A 63 -13.83 8.10 9.02
CA LEU A 63 -14.31 7.09 9.97
C LEU A 63 -15.48 6.33 9.35
N ARG A 64 -15.57 5.04 9.62
CA ARG A 64 -16.80 4.29 9.34
C ARG A 64 -17.92 4.72 10.25
N VAL A 65 -19.15 4.62 9.77
CA VAL A 65 -20.34 4.91 10.59
C VAL A 65 -20.39 4.02 11.84
N ALA A 66 -19.97 2.77 11.75
CA ALA A 66 -19.88 1.87 12.90
C ALA A 66 -18.91 2.40 13.97
N GLU A 67 -17.75 2.92 13.54
CA GLU A 67 -16.73 3.53 14.41
C GLU A 67 -17.22 4.86 14.99
N ALA A 68 -17.87 5.68 14.19
CA ALA A 68 -18.45 6.94 14.63
C ALA A 68 -19.63 6.77 15.61
N ASN A 69 -20.29 5.62 15.62
CA ASN A 69 -21.33 5.28 16.62
C ASN A 69 -20.76 5.07 18.03
N GLU A 70 -19.47 4.73 18.14
CA GLU A 70 -18.79 4.56 19.43
C GLU A 70 -18.33 5.91 20.02
N ILE A 71 -18.43 7.01 19.27
CA ILE A 71 -17.99 8.33 19.71
C ILE A 71 -19.20 9.18 20.07
N PHE A 72 -19.29 9.54 21.33
CA PHE A 72 -20.38 10.35 21.87
C PHE A 72 -19.98 11.83 21.89
N VAL A 73 -20.90 12.68 21.43
CA VAL A 73 -20.68 14.12 21.32
C VAL A 73 -21.82 14.92 21.95
N LYS A 74 -21.49 16.12 22.43
CA LYS A 74 -22.41 17.08 23.01
C LYS A 74 -22.23 18.48 22.41
N ASN A 75 -23.08 19.43 22.80
CA ASN A 75 -23.00 20.84 22.38
C ASN A 75 -22.99 21.00 20.85
N VAL A 76 -23.93 20.32 20.16
CA VAL A 76 -24.07 20.42 18.71
C VAL A 76 -24.41 21.84 18.31
N ARG A 77 -23.62 22.40 17.36
CA ARG A 77 -23.80 23.74 16.80
C ARG A 77 -23.55 23.71 15.30
N LYS A 78 -24.13 24.64 14.55
CA LYS A 78 -23.72 24.86 13.16
C LYS A 78 -22.27 25.35 13.16
N GLY A 79 -21.41 24.69 12.40
CA GLY A 79 -20.01 25.12 12.24
C GLY A 79 -20.00 26.52 11.66
N GLU A 80 -19.53 27.50 12.43
CA GLU A 80 -19.17 28.78 11.85
C GLU A 80 -17.84 28.59 11.10
N PRO A 81 -17.67 29.21 9.90
CA PRO A 81 -16.36 29.33 9.31
C PRO A 81 -15.49 30.06 10.35
N THR A 82 -14.45 29.39 10.81
CA THR A 82 -13.53 29.95 11.79
C THR A 82 -12.99 31.26 11.21
N LYS A 83 -13.40 32.42 11.76
CA LYS A 83 -12.75 33.69 11.46
C LYS A 83 -11.35 33.59 12.02
N GLN A 84 -10.43 33.17 11.19
CA GLN A 84 -9.01 33.19 11.54
C GLN A 84 -8.59 34.65 11.60
N THR A 85 -8.32 35.13 12.80
CA THR A 85 -7.55 36.36 13.01
C THR A 85 -6.14 36.07 12.53
N HIS A 86 -5.75 36.69 11.42
CA HIS A 86 -4.43 36.48 10.83
C HIS A 86 -3.39 37.34 11.55
N PRO A 87 -2.47 36.75 12.31
CA PRO A 87 -1.27 37.46 12.72
C PRO A 87 -0.45 37.82 11.47
N LYS A 88 0.31 38.89 11.54
CA LYS A 88 1.21 39.28 10.44
C LYS A 88 2.25 38.18 10.23
N PRO A 89 2.64 37.88 8.98
CA PRO A 89 3.75 36.97 8.70
C PRO A 89 4.97 37.43 9.48
N ILE A 90 5.61 36.48 10.16
CA ILE A 90 6.86 36.71 10.90
C ILE A 90 7.97 36.16 10.02
N GLU A 91 9.10 36.91 9.91
CA GLU A 91 10.30 36.41 9.27
C GLU A 91 10.71 35.08 9.93
N MET A 92 11.02 34.08 9.11
CA MET A 92 11.49 32.78 9.60
C MET A 92 12.94 32.98 10.09
N ASP A 93 13.13 32.96 11.41
CA ASP A 93 14.46 32.79 11.97
C ASP A 93 14.87 31.33 11.81
N HIS A 94 16.04 31.12 11.25
CA HIS A 94 16.64 29.82 11.11
C HIS A 94 17.73 29.64 12.16
N PRO A 95 17.79 28.52 12.92
CA PRO A 95 18.91 28.26 13.80
C PRO A 95 20.13 27.94 12.95
N GLY A 96 20.89 28.93 12.57
CA GLY A 96 22.19 28.70 11.93
C GLY A 96 23.07 27.84 12.83
N TYR A 97 23.85 26.94 12.23
CA TYR A 97 24.80 26.04 12.93
C TYR A 97 25.80 26.77 13.88
N ALA A 98 25.84 28.09 13.86
CA ALA A 98 26.73 28.94 14.61
C ALA A 98 26.07 30.13 15.34
N GLU A 99 24.77 30.34 15.20
CA GLU A 99 24.13 31.56 15.71
C GLU A 99 23.24 31.27 16.94
N GLY A 100 23.83 31.47 18.12
CA GLY A 100 23.23 32.01 19.35
C GLY A 100 21.94 31.40 19.93
N GLY A 101 21.45 30.23 19.49
CA GLY A 101 20.34 29.54 20.13
C GLY A 101 20.71 28.98 21.50
N LYS A 102 19.76 28.84 22.44
CA LYS A 102 19.99 28.27 23.78
C LYS A 102 20.51 26.84 23.76
N ASN A 103 20.34 26.13 22.62
CA ASN A 103 20.84 24.79 22.35
C ASN A 103 22.11 24.81 21.49
N GLN A 104 22.96 25.86 21.66
CA GLN A 104 24.29 25.83 21.04
C GLN A 104 24.90 24.46 21.30
N VAL A 105 25.21 23.76 20.21
CA VAL A 105 26.05 22.60 20.24
C VAL A 105 27.29 22.91 21.01
N ILE A 106 27.38 22.45 22.26
CA ILE A 106 28.58 22.53 23.05
C ILE A 106 29.61 21.72 22.26
N LYS A 107 30.56 22.40 21.61
CA LYS A 107 31.69 21.74 20.95
C LYS A 107 32.42 20.92 22.00
N ARG A 108 32.04 19.67 22.17
CA ARG A 108 32.85 18.70 22.92
C ARG A 108 34.07 18.42 22.06
N GLU A 109 35.25 18.55 22.66
CA GLU A 109 36.51 18.37 21.94
C GLU A 109 36.70 16.96 21.38
N GLN A 110 35.94 15.97 21.85
CA GLN A 110 35.98 14.59 21.34
C GLN A 110 34.55 14.00 21.23
N PRO A 111 34.24 13.35 20.12
CA PRO A 111 32.94 12.66 19.94
C PRO A 111 32.81 11.50 20.93
N LEU A 112 31.66 11.34 21.55
CA LEU A 112 31.36 10.24 22.48
C LEU A 112 31.23 8.90 21.75
N MET A 113 30.86 8.95 20.48
CA MET A 113 30.66 7.76 19.64
C MET A 113 31.76 7.67 18.58
N THR A 114 32.42 6.49 18.53
CA THR A 114 33.51 6.18 17.59
C THR A 114 33.12 5.13 16.56
N ALA A 115 31.80 4.92 16.32
CA ALA A 115 31.35 3.92 15.37
C ALA A 115 31.76 4.29 13.93
N GLU A 116 32.28 3.33 13.17
CA GLU A 116 32.66 3.49 11.77
C GLU A 116 31.46 3.82 10.86
N THR A 117 30.26 3.37 11.26
CA THR A 117 29.01 3.59 10.51
C THR A 117 27.95 4.13 11.42
N VAL A 118 27.40 5.33 11.10
CA VAL A 118 26.27 5.94 11.79
C VAL A 118 24.96 5.40 11.21
N ARG A 119 24.12 4.77 12.06
CA ARG A 119 22.80 4.24 11.67
C ARG A 119 21.73 5.26 11.99
N ILE A 120 20.98 5.66 10.96
CA ILE A 120 19.95 6.69 11.03
C ILE A 120 18.59 6.03 10.76
N ALA A 121 17.61 6.21 11.65
CA ALA A 121 16.23 5.81 11.42
C ALA A 121 15.44 7.02 10.89
N LEU A 122 14.82 6.87 9.72
CA LEU A 122 13.95 7.88 9.16
C LEU A 122 12.49 7.56 9.52
N VAL A 123 11.88 8.38 10.37
CA VAL A 123 10.55 8.18 10.95
C VAL A 123 9.64 9.35 10.60
N GLY A 124 8.35 9.10 10.45
CA GLY A 124 7.36 10.14 10.24
C GLY A 124 6.00 9.60 9.82
N ASN A 125 5.00 10.46 9.82
CA ASN A 125 3.63 10.11 9.47
C ASN A 125 3.51 9.70 7.99
N GLN A 126 2.40 9.09 7.63
CA GLN A 126 2.07 8.88 6.23
C GLN A 126 1.93 10.24 5.54
N ASN A 127 2.40 10.35 4.29
CA ASN A 127 2.34 11.55 3.46
C ASN A 127 3.18 12.77 3.93
N CYS A 128 4.01 12.66 4.97
CA CYS A 128 4.90 13.75 5.40
C CYS A 128 6.09 14.01 4.46
N GLY A 129 6.25 13.25 3.38
CA GLY A 129 7.36 13.38 2.42
C GLY A 129 8.59 12.54 2.72
N LYS A 130 8.47 11.52 3.59
CA LYS A 130 9.55 10.64 4.03
C LYS A 130 10.30 9.95 2.87
N THR A 131 9.58 9.29 1.96
CA THR A 131 10.17 8.62 0.79
C THR A 131 10.86 9.62 -0.15
N THR A 132 10.33 10.83 -0.29
CA THR A 132 10.96 11.90 -1.08
C THR A 132 12.30 12.30 -0.48
N LEU A 133 12.35 12.49 0.84
CA LEU A 133 13.60 12.79 1.54
C LEU A 133 14.58 11.63 1.44
N PHE A 134 14.15 10.39 1.68
CA PHE A 134 14.99 9.20 1.56
C PHE A 134 15.65 9.10 0.18
N ASN A 135 14.87 9.29 -0.89
CA ASN A 135 15.38 9.28 -2.27
C ASN A 135 16.38 10.42 -2.55
N LYS A 136 16.20 11.57 -1.90
CA LYS A 136 17.16 12.69 -2.02
C LYS A 136 18.45 12.40 -1.26
N LEU A 137 18.36 11.82 -0.07
CA LEU A 137 19.52 11.46 0.75
C LEU A 137 20.37 10.36 0.11
N THR A 138 19.73 9.32 -0.47
CA THR A 138 20.42 8.11 -0.94
C THR A 138 20.69 8.08 -2.44
N GLY A 139 20.00 8.90 -3.22
CA GLY A 139 20.12 8.87 -4.68
C GLY A 139 19.76 7.49 -5.26
N SER A 140 20.71 6.87 -5.99
CA SER A 140 20.57 5.52 -6.56
C SER A 140 21.11 4.39 -5.67
N ASN A 141 21.67 4.71 -4.51
CA ASN A 141 22.35 3.77 -3.61
C ASN A 141 21.40 3.17 -2.59
N GLN A 142 20.35 2.50 -3.06
CA GLN A 142 19.30 1.91 -2.21
C GLN A 142 19.34 0.40 -2.25
N HIS A 143 19.13 -0.23 -1.10
CA HIS A 143 18.90 -1.66 -0.96
C HIS A 143 17.46 -1.88 -0.47
N VAL A 144 16.68 -2.66 -1.21
CA VAL A 144 15.28 -2.98 -0.88
C VAL A 144 15.19 -4.42 -0.42
N GLY A 145 14.65 -4.62 0.75
CA GLY A 145 14.39 -5.93 1.35
C GLY A 145 13.09 -5.90 2.15
N ASN A 146 12.86 -6.91 2.98
CA ASN A 146 11.75 -6.90 3.94
C ASN A 146 12.31 -6.88 5.36
N PHE A 147 11.56 -6.30 6.30
CA PHE A 147 11.88 -6.44 7.72
C PHE A 147 11.77 -7.92 8.13
N PRO A 148 12.64 -8.40 9.04
CA PRO A 148 12.65 -9.80 9.46
C PRO A 148 11.28 -10.26 9.98
N GLY A 149 10.79 -11.39 9.46
CA GLY A 149 9.55 -12.04 9.93
C GLY A 149 8.24 -11.41 9.46
N VAL A 150 8.28 -10.33 8.70
CA VAL A 150 7.10 -9.62 8.20
C VAL A 150 7.25 -9.25 6.72
N THR A 151 6.14 -8.92 6.08
CA THR A 151 6.09 -8.55 4.65
C THR A 151 6.10 -7.04 4.43
N VAL A 152 6.66 -6.30 5.37
CA VAL A 152 6.83 -4.85 5.29
C VAL A 152 8.17 -4.56 4.61
N ASP A 153 8.16 -3.72 3.59
CA ASP A 153 9.36 -3.36 2.83
C ASP A 153 10.34 -2.57 3.72
N ARG A 154 11.62 -2.97 3.69
CA ARG A 154 12.74 -2.27 4.29
C ARG A 154 13.59 -1.65 3.20
N LYS A 155 13.90 -0.39 3.33
CA LYS A 155 14.80 0.33 2.42
C LYS A 155 15.95 0.91 3.22
N ASP A 156 17.14 0.46 2.88
CA ASP A 156 18.38 0.99 3.44
C ASP A 156 19.18 1.68 2.34
N GLY A 157 19.89 2.75 2.67
CA GLY A 157 20.74 3.44 1.72
C GLY A 157 21.83 4.25 2.40
N ARG A 158 22.98 4.39 1.74
CA ARG A 158 24.04 5.31 2.20
C ARG A 158 23.71 6.72 1.75
N ILE A 159 24.01 7.68 2.60
CA ILE A 159 23.78 9.09 2.27
C ILE A 159 24.84 9.55 1.28
N VAL A 160 24.41 10.22 0.23
CA VAL A 160 25.33 10.79 -0.79
C VAL A 160 26.17 11.87 -0.14
N GLY A 161 27.50 11.77 -0.29
CA GLY A 161 28.45 12.66 0.36
C GLY A 161 28.87 12.28 1.80
N HIS A 162 28.18 11.33 2.42
CA HIS A 162 28.44 10.81 3.77
C HIS A 162 28.36 9.30 3.80
N GLU A 163 29.37 8.63 3.24
CA GLU A 163 29.36 7.16 3.11
C GLU A 163 29.37 6.42 4.46
N GLU A 164 29.78 7.08 5.53
CA GLU A 164 29.70 6.58 6.89
C GLU A 164 28.25 6.54 7.44
N ALA A 165 27.30 7.21 6.81
CA ALA A 165 25.91 7.28 7.25
C ALA A 165 25.02 6.30 6.46
N LEU A 166 24.39 5.38 7.19
CA LEU A 166 23.39 4.44 6.68
C LEU A 166 22.01 4.86 7.17
N VAL A 167 21.12 5.20 6.26
CA VAL A 167 19.74 5.56 6.59
C VAL A 167 18.79 4.40 6.25
N THR A 168 17.89 4.09 7.20
CA THR A 168 16.80 3.12 7.04
C THR A 168 15.48 3.88 6.98
N ASP A 169 14.71 3.70 5.89
CA ASP A 169 13.35 4.24 5.74
C ASP A 169 12.36 3.33 6.47
N LEU A 170 11.77 3.82 7.56
CA LEU A 170 10.74 3.10 8.29
C LEU A 170 9.35 3.34 7.68
N PRO A 171 8.39 2.42 7.83
CA PRO A 171 7.01 2.66 7.42
C PRO A 171 6.44 3.95 7.99
N GLY A 172 5.51 4.57 7.26
CA GLY A 172 4.79 5.75 7.76
C GLY A 172 3.81 5.37 8.87
N ILE A 173 4.01 5.91 10.07
CA ILE A 173 3.23 5.59 11.26
C ILE A 173 2.68 6.86 11.91
N TYR A 174 1.57 6.74 12.63
CA TYR A 174 0.98 7.86 13.36
C TYR A 174 1.31 7.85 14.84
N SER A 175 1.59 6.69 15.38
CA SER A 175 1.98 6.50 16.78
C SER A 175 2.85 5.25 16.92
N LEU A 176 3.47 5.07 18.08
CA LEU A 176 4.18 3.84 18.45
C LEU A 176 3.25 2.82 19.15
N SER A 177 1.94 2.97 19.02
CA SER A 177 0.95 2.00 19.53
C SER A 177 0.80 0.83 18.57
N PRO A 178 0.67 -0.42 19.05
CA PRO A 178 0.67 -1.63 18.20
C PRO A 178 -0.69 -1.85 17.52
N TYR A 179 -1.05 -1.00 16.57
CA TYR A 179 -2.32 -1.07 15.86
C TYR A 179 -2.19 -1.76 14.49
N THR A 180 -1.15 -1.41 13.74
CA THR A 180 -0.84 -2.03 12.44
C THR A 180 0.52 -2.73 12.48
N ASN A 181 0.78 -3.62 11.50
CA ASN A 181 2.09 -4.25 11.36
C ASN A 181 3.20 -3.22 11.14
N GLU A 182 2.90 -2.12 10.45
CA GLU A 182 3.83 -1.04 10.17
C GLU A 182 4.29 -0.36 11.48
N GLU A 183 3.37 -0.10 12.40
CA GLU A 183 3.66 0.49 13.72
C GLU A 183 4.46 -0.46 14.60
N ILE A 184 4.11 -1.76 14.59
CA ILE A 184 4.84 -2.78 15.34
C ILE A 184 6.28 -2.89 14.83
N VAL A 185 6.48 -2.97 13.51
CA VAL A 185 7.81 -3.07 12.89
C VAL A 185 8.65 -1.83 13.19
N SER A 186 8.09 -0.64 13.02
CA SER A 186 8.79 0.61 13.28
C SER A 186 9.19 0.72 14.76
N ARG A 187 8.29 0.35 15.68
CA ARG A 187 8.57 0.34 17.11
C ARG A 187 9.68 -0.66 17.47
N GLU A 188 9.60 -1.90 16.95
CA GLU A 188 10.62 -2.92 17.22
C GLU A 188 11.98 -2.52 16.68
N PHE A 189 12.03 -1.94 15.48
CA PHE A 189 13.28 -1.43 14.91
C PHE A 189 13.90 -0.36 15.80
N ILE A 190 13.11 0.63 16.24
CA ILE A 190 13.62 1.72 17.08
C ILE A 190 14.08 1.20 18.45
N LEU A 191 13.38 0.24 19.03
CA LEU A 191 13.71 -0.28 20.38
C LEU A 191 14.87 -1.27 20.36
N ARG A 192 14.96 -2.16 19.34
CA ARG A 192 15.90 -3.32 19.33
C ARG A 192 17.11 -3.14 18.42
N ASP A 193 16.93 -2.53 17.23
CA ASP A 193 18.03 -2.34 16.27
C ASP A 193 18.93 -1.15 16.63
N ASP A 194 18.54 -0.40 17.64
CA ASP A 194 19.31 0.65 18.28
C ASP A 194 19.93 1.64 17.29
N PRO A 195 19.11 2.43 16.54
CA PRO A 195 19.63 3.45 15.66
C PRO A 195 20.37 4.52 16.48
N HIS A 196 21.47 5.04 15.95
CA HIS A 196 22.29 6.03 16.63
C HIS A 196 21.61 7.39 16.66
N VAL A 197 20.75 7.69 15.69
CA VAL A 197 19.95 8.92 15.65
C VAL A 197 18.65 8.67 14.88
N ILE A 198 17.61 9.40 15.28
CA ILE A 198 16.30 9.40 14.62
C ILE A 198 16.12 10.73 13.89
N ILE A 199 15.87 10.69 12.59
CA ILE A 199 15.34 11.83 11.84
C ILE A 199 13.82 11.68 11.79
N ASN A 200 13.12 12.54 12.52
CA ASN A 200 11.67 12.58 12.52
C ASN A 200 11.16 13.63 11.53
N ILE A 201 10.46 13.20 10.48
CA ILE A 201 9.90 14.09 9.47
C ILE A 201 8.47 14.45 9.83
N VAL A 202 8.23 15.75 9.90
CA VAL A 202 6.94 16.36 10.22
C VAL A 202 6.45 17.19 9.04
N ASP A 203 5.21 16.98 8.62
CA ASP A 203 4.52 17.86 7.68
C ASP A 203 4.16 19.19 8.36
N ALA A 204 4.86 20.25 8.02
CA ALA A 204 4.65 21.56 8.60
C ALA A 204 3.28 22.18 8.26
N THR A 205 2.57 21.68 7.26
CA THR A 205 1.20 22.11 6.96
C THR A 205 0.17 21.52 7.93
N ASN A 206 0.50 20.39 8.60
CA ASN A 206 -0.32 19.65 9.56
C ASN A 206 0.47 19.34 10.84
N ILE A 207 1.16 20.31 11.36
CA ILE A 207 2.17 20.14 12.42
C ILE A 207 1.59 19.53 13.71
N GLU A 208 0.43 20.01 14.18
CA GLU A 208 -0.22 19.58 15.42
C GLU A 208 -0.40 18.06 15.47
N ARG A 209 -0.80 17.47 14.36
CA ARG A 209 -1.00 16.03 14.24
C ARG A 209 0.30 15.25 14.22
N ASN A 210 1.28 15.73 13.46
CA ASN A 210 2.54 15.04 13.28
C ASN A 210 3.37 15.04 14.57
N MET A 211 3.23 16.09 15.40
CA MET A 211 3.91 16.25 16.69
C MET A 211 3.54 15.16 17.71
N TYR A 212 2.39 14.48 17.58
CA TYR A 212 2.03 13.41 18.50
C TYR A 212 3.04 12.25 18.46
N LEU A 213 3.45 11.83 17.27
CA LEU A 213 4.53 10.86 17.09
C LEU A 213 5.87 11.41 17.59
N THR A 214 6.16 12.69 17.35
CA THR A 214 7.37 13.34 17.82
C THR A 214 7.54 13.22 19.35
N LEU A 215 6.47 13.49 20.11
CA LEU A 215 6.52 13.36 21.57
C LEU A 215 6.78 11.91 22.03
N GLN A 216 6.17 10.92 21.36
CA GLN A 216 6.44 9.51 21.67
C GLN A 216 7.90 9.11 21.36
N LEU A 217 8.49 9.66 20.30
CA LEU A 217 9.91 9.46 19.99
C LEU A 217 10.83 10.12 21.00
N MET A 218 10.47 11.31 21.48
CA MET A 218 11.22 12.00 22.56
C MET A 218 11.20 11.22 23.87
N GLU A 219 10.09 10.54 24.21
CA GLU A 219 9.99 9.67 25.40
C GLU A 219 10.98 8.49 25.36
N LEU A 220 11.50 8.14 24.18
CA LEU A 220 12.55 7.12 24.04
C LEU A 220 13.94 7.59 24.50
N GLY A 221 14.15 8.91 24.67
CA GLY A 221 15.42 9.47 25.13
C GLY A 221 16.60 9.20 24.20
N ARG A 222 16.36 9.01 22.89
CA ARG A 222 17.39 8.77 21.88
C ARG A 222 17.76 10.06 21.15
N PRO A 223 19.01 10.17 20.64
CA PRO A 223 19.37 11.28 19.78
C PRO A 223 18.39 11.42 18.62
N MET A 224 17.88 12.63 18.41
CA MET A 224 16.92 12.86 17.33
C MET A 224 16.99 14.29 16.80
N VAL A 225 16.56 14.44 15.54
CA VAL A 225 16.40 15.73 14.85
C VAL A 225 15.01 15.79 14.25
N LEU A 226 14.34 16.92 14.39
CA LEU A 226 13.04 17.19 13.80
C LEU A 226 13.21 17.88 12.44
N ALA A 227 12.79 17.22 11.35
CA ALA A 227 12.77 17.79 10.02
C ALA A 227 11.39 18.34 9.70
N LEU A 228 11.22 19.66 9.71
CA LEU A 228 9.98 20.33 9.29
C LEU A 228 9.91 20.39 7.77
N ASN A 229 9.19 19.49 7.15
CA ASN A 229 9.07 19.40 5.71
C ASN A 229 7.89 20.22 5.17
N MET A 230 7.89 20.49 3.85
CA MET A 230 6.88 21.29 3.15
C MET A 230 6.85 22.78 3.60
N MET A 231 7.98 23.30 4.04
CA MET A 231 8.10 24.71 4.45
C MET A 231 7.84 25.68 3.29
N ASP A 232 8.11 25.25 2.05
CA ASP A 232 7.74 25.98 0.85
C ASP A 232 6.23 26.16 0.69
N GLU A 233 5.43 25.14 1.06
CA GLU A 233 3.95 25.23 1.05
C GLU A 233 3.43 26.14 2.17
N VAL A 234 4.02 26.04 3.37
CA VAL A 234 3.68 26.91 4.51
C VAL A 234 3.90 28.36 4.13
N ALA A 235 5.07 28.70 3.58
CA ALA A 235 5.42 30.05 3.14
C ALA A 235 4.53 30.55 2.00
N ALA A 236 4.26 29.69 0.98
CA ALA A 236 3.39 30.03 -0.15
C ALA A 236 1.94 30.36 0.27
N ASN A 237 1.48 29.80 1.38
CA ASN A 237 0.15 30.03 1.95
C ASN A 237 0.12 31.13 3.04
N GLY A 238 1.21 31.86 3.23
CA GLY A 238 1.30 32.96 4.21
C GLY A 238 1.41 32.50 5.66
N GLY A 239 1.78 31.24 5.91
CA GLY A 239 2.13 30.73 7.22
C GLY A 239 3.62 30.91 7.52
N SER A 240 4.01 30.73 8.78
CA SER A 240 5.40 30.69 9.23
C SER A 240 5.53 29.85 10.48
N VAL A 241 6.74 29.34 10.74
CA VAL A 241 7.09 28.62 11.97
C VAL A 241 8.31 29.31 12.58
N ARG A 242 8.23 29.61 13.88
CA ARG A 242 9.36 30.12 14.66
C ARG A 242 10.23 28.96 15.08
N VAL A 243 11.17 28.59 14.23
CA VAL A 243 11.97 27.37 14.38
C VAL A 243 12.80 27.42 15.67
N ASN A 244 13.47 28.53 15.96
CA ASN A 244 14.29 28.70 17.17
C ASN A 244 13.48 28.57 18.48
N GLU A 245 12.28 29.14 18.51
CA GLU A 245 11.38 29.03 19.67
C GLU A 245 10.88 27.59 19.82
N MET A 246 10.56 26.91 18.70
CA MET A 246 10.16 25.53 18.71
C MET A 246 11.28 24.60 19.21
N GLU A 247 12.50 24.82 18.75
CA GLU A 247 13.69 24.11 19.22
C GLU A 247 13.89 24.27 20.72
N ALA A 248 13.78 25.51 21.22
CA ALA A 248 13.89 25.78 22.63
C ALA A 248 12.81 25.13 23.49
N LEU A 249 11.57 25.03 22.98
CA LEU A 249 10.45 24.40 23.69
C LEU A 249 10.53 22.87 23.66
N LEU A 250 10.99 22.28 22.55
CA LEU A 250 11.12 20.84 22.40
C LEU A 250 12.45 20.30 22.96
N GLY A 251 13.50 21.12 23.00
CA GLY A 251 14.83 20.69 23.42
C GLY A 251 15.49 19.68 22.47
N ILE A 252 15.17 19.76 21.19
CA ILE A 252 15.78 18.98 20.11
C ILE A 252 16.05 19.88 18.91
N PRO A 253 17.08 19.60 18.07
CA PRO A 253 17.32 20.35 16.84
C PRO A 253 16.12 20.29 15.90
N VAL A 254 15.74 21.44 15.34
CA VAL A 254 14.60 21.58 14.41
C VAL A 254 15.10 22.20 13.10
N VAL A 255 15.04 21.46 12.01
CA VAL A 255 15.56 21.89 10.70
C VAL A 255 14.41 22.05 9.70
N PRO A 256 14.16 23.26 9.17
CA PRO A 256 13.17 23.51 8.14
C PRO A 256 13.69 23.00 6.79
N ILE A 257 12.90 22.17 6.11
CA ILE A 257 13.27 21.58 4.83
C ILE A 257 12.15 21.66 3.79
N SER A 258 12.54 21.58 2.52
CA SER A 258 11.66 21.22 1.41
C SER A 258 12.25 20.03 0.66
N ALA A 259 11.82 18.81 1.00
CA ALA A 259 12.33 17.59 0.39
C ALA A 259 12.10 17.56 -1.13
N SER A 260 10.99 18.13 -1.62
CA SER A 260 10.69 18.23 -3.05
C SER A 260 11.70 19.09 -3.81
N ARG A 261 12.09 20.22 -3.25
CA ARG A 261 13.06 21.17 -3.82
C ARG A 261 14.51 20.81 -3.50
N GLY A 262 14.75 20.06 -2.43
CA GLY A 262 16.08 19.72 -1.95
C GLY A 262 16.70 20.80 -1.06
N GLU A 263 15.88 21.67 -0.49
CA GLU A 263 16.31 22.77 0.40
C GLU A 263 16.45 22.25 1.84
N GLY A 264 17.51 22.65 2.57
CA GLY A 264 17.76 22.32 3.98
C GLY A 264 18.22 20.88 4.24
N ILE A 265 18.46 20.05 3.20
CA ILE A 265 18.78 18.62 3.38
C ILE A 265 20.20 18.41 3.91
N GLU A 266 21.17 19.15 3.41
CA GLU A 266 22.57 19.04 3.84
C GLU A 266 22.73 19.38 5.33
N GLU A 267 22.10 20.46 5.75
CA GLU A 267 22.03 20.89 7.13
C GLU A 267 21.34 19.86 8.04
N LEU A 268 20.23 19.25 7.58
CA LEU A 268 19.57 18.16 8.30
C LEU A 268 20.53 16.99 8.55
N VAL A 269 21.34 16.63 7.56
CA VAL A 269 22.34 15.55 7.68
C VAL A 269 23.42 15.92 8.66
N GLU A 270 23.93 17.15 8.61
CA GLU A 270 24.96 17.63 9.55
C GLU A 270 24.46 17.61 11.00
N HIS A 271 23.24 18.10 11.25
CA HIS A 271 22.62 18.04 12.57
C HIS A 271 22.41 16.60 13.05
N ALA A 272 21.95 15.70 12.17
CA ALA A 272 21.76 14.30 12.52
C ALA A 272 23.08 13.58 12.85
N LEU A 273 24.13 13.82 12.06
CA LEU A 273 25.46 13.26 12.33
C LEU A 273 26.06 13.83 13.62
N HIS A 274 25.82 15.12 13.89
CA HIS A 274 26.27 15.76 15.13
C HIS A 274 25.55 15.14 16.33
N ALA A 275 24.23 15.10 16.32
CA ALA A 275 23.44 14.50 17.40
C ALA A 275 23.83 13.04 17.68
N ALA A 276 24.12 12.27 16.63
CA ALA A 276 24.62 10.88 16.76
C ALA A 276 26.01 10.82 17.40
N ARG A 277 26.96 11.62 16.92
CA ARG A 277 28.37 11.61 17.41
C ARG A 277 28.49 12.05 18.85
N PHE A 278 27.70 13.02 19.28
CA PHE A 278 27.74 13.55 20.63
C PHE A 278 26.67 12.98 21.57
N VAL A 279 25.85 12.04 21.07
CA VAL A 279 24.75 11.38 21.80
C VAL A 279 23.82 12.43 22.45
N GLU A 280 23.37 13.38 21.65
CA GLU A 280 22.49 14.45 22.09
C GLU A 280 21.06 13.96 22.21
N THR A 281 20.65 13.64 23.43
CA THR A 281 19.27 13.22 23.73
C THR A 281 18.37 14.45 23.92
N PRO A 282 17.05 14.32 23.70
CA PRO A 282 16.10 15.40 23.95
C PRO A 282 16.25 15.98 25.35
N ALA A 283 16.32 17.29 25.46
CA ALA A 283 16.43 17.96 26.76
C ALA A 283 15.10 17.97 27.52
N VAL A 284 13.99 17.92 26.82
CA VAL A 284 12.63 17.84 27.37
C VAL A 284 12.12 16.41 27.29
N HIS A 285 11.94 15.77 28.43
CA HIS A 285 11.41 14.40 28.51
C HIS A 285 10.05 14.37 29.19
N ASP A 286 9.69 15.41 29.93
CA ASP A 286 8.45 15.48 30.70
C ASP A 286 7.51 16.53 30.09
N PHE A 287 6.40 16.05 29.54
CA PHE A 287 5.36 16.88 28.92
C PHE A 287 4.23 17.18 29.90
N CYS A 288 4.31 16.65 31.14
CA CYS A 288 3.27 16.84 32.13
C CYS A 288 3.46 18.18 32.85
N SER A 289 2.43 19.01 32.89
CA SER A 289 2.41 20.18 33.76
C SER A 289 2.11 19.76 35.21
N THR A 290 2.86 20.35 36.17
CA THR A 290 2.56 20.20 37.62
C THR A 290 1.28 20.93 38.01
N ASP A 291 0.86 21.90 37.19
CA ASP A 291 -0.28 22.79 37.51
C ASP A 291 -1.58 22.29 36.82
N ASP A 292 -1.46 21.51 35.77
CA ASP A 292 -2.62 21.00 35.03
C ASP A 292 -3.37 19.95 35.87
N HIS A 293 -4.62 20.29 36.23
CA HIS A 293 -5.50 19.44 37.08
C HIS A 293 -4.78 18.96 38.34
N GLY A 294 -4.01 19.85 38.99
CA GLY A 294 -3.25 19.56 40.19
C GLY A 294 -2.11 18.55 39.99
N GLY A 295 -1.62 18.36 38.76
CA GLY A 295 -0.51 17.47 38.46
C GLY A 295 -0.84 15.96 38.51
N ALA A 296 -2.09 15.58 38.30
CA ALA A 296 -2.52 14.17 38.41
C ALA A 296 -1.74 13.24 37.46
N VAL A 297 -1.58 13.62 36.19
CA VAL A 297 -0.83 12.84 35.21
C VAL A 297 0.65 12.79 35.57
N HIS A 298 1.23 13.91 36.02
CA HIS A 298 2.62 13.99 36.46
C HIS A 298 2.89 13.01 37.60
N ARG A 299 2.08 13.06 38.69
CA ARG A 299 2.24 12.12 39.81
C ARG A 299 2.09 10.67 39.39
N CYS A 300 1.11 10.37 38.54
CA CYS A 300 0.88 9.02 38.04
C CYS A 300 2.12 8.49 37.31
N LEU A 301 2.60 9.20 36.29
CA LEU A 301 3.73 8.75 35.48
C LEU A 301 5.02 8.63 36.28
N HIS A 302 5.31 9.57 37.19
CA HIS A 302 6.48 9.49 38.07
C HIS A 302 6.39 8.35 39.08
N SER A 303 5.18 8.05 39.59
CA SER A 303 4.97 6.87 40.48
C SER A 303 5.17 5.56 39.72
N LEU A 304 4.69 5.49 38.46
CA LEU A 304 4.92 4.33 37.61
C LEU A 304 6.41 4.18 37.29
N MET A 305 7.10 5.25 36.90
CA MET A 305 8.54 5.23 36.63
C MET A 305 9.34 4.68 37.82
N PHE A 306 9.03 5.15 39.02
CA PHE A 306 9.69 4.65 40.24
C PHE A 306 9.44 3.16 40.48
N LEU A 307 8.21 2.68 40.19
CA LEU A 307 7.84 1.29 40.43
C LEU A 307 8.46 0.30 39.42
N ILE A 308 8.69 0.74 38.17
CA ILE A 308 9.12 -0.14 37.07
C ILE A 308 10.57 0.06 36.66
N GLU A 309 11.35 0.84 37.37
CA GLU A 309 12.71 1.28 36.97
C GLU A 309 13.64 0.08 36.69
N ASP A 310 13.69 -0.88 37.60
CA ASP A 310 14.53 -2.07 37.49
C ASP A 310 14.05 -3.01 36.38
N HIS A 311 12.73 -3.18 36.23
CA HIS A 311 12.13 -3.97 35.16
C HIS A 311 12.37 -3.37 33.77
N ALA A 312 12.23 -2.03 33.64
CA ALA A 312 12.51 -1.33 32.41
C ALA A 312 13.99 -1.43 32.01
N GLN A 313 14.89 -1.31 32.97
CA GLN A 313 16.33 -1.47 32.75
C GLN A 313 16.69 -2.89 32.32
N GLN A 314 16.12 -3.92 32.97
CA GLN A 314 16.34 -5.33 32.59
C GLN A 314 15.79 -5.64 31.19
N ALA A 315 14.64 -5.09 30.84
CA ALA A 315 14.01 -5.26 29.52
C ALA A 315 14.68 -4.41 28.41
N GLY A 316 15.57 -3.47 28.77
CA GLY A 316 16.20 -2.54 27.82
C GLY A 316 15.21 -1.55 27.19
N ILE A 317 14.11 -1.23 27.91
CA ILE A 317 13.08 -0.31 27.44
C ILE A 317 13.25 1.04 28.15
N PRO A 318 13.22 2.18 27.41
CA PRO A 318 13.30 3.50 28.04
C PRO A 318 12.21 3.71 29.08
N LEU A 319 12.60 4.13 30.28
CA LEU A 319 11.74 4.17 31.47
C LEU A 319 10.48 5.02 31.27
N ARG A 320 10.64 6.24 30.72
CA ARG A 320 9.52 7.15 30.46
C ARG A 320 8.53 6.56 29.45
N PHE A 321 9.04 5.98 28.38
CA PHE A 321 8.23 5.31 27.37
C PHE A 321 7.47 4.12 27.97
N ALA A 322 8.13 3.29 28.78
CA ALA A 322 7.49 2.17 29.47
C ALA A 322 6.34 2.63 30.38
N ALA A 323 6.55 3.68 31.19
CA ALA A 323 5.54 4.23 32.07
C ALA A 323 4.33 4.78 31.31
N SER A 324 4.57 5.54 30.23
CA SER A 324 3.49 6.04 29.38
C SER A 324 2.70 4.92 28.72
N LYS A 325 3.37 3.88 28.21
CA LYS A 325 2.72 2.73 27.57
C LYS A 325 1.93 1.85 28.55
N ILE A 326 2.41 1.69 29.78
CA ILE A 326 1.62 1.05 30.86
C ILE A 326 0.36 1.86 31.17
N ALA A 327 0.50 3.19 31.27
CA ALA A 327 -0.64 4.05 31.52
C ALA A 327 -1.66 4.01 30.37
N GLU A 328 -1.23 3.87 29.12
CA GLU A 328 -2.09 3.66 27.96
C GLU A 328 -2.71 2.25 27.90
N GLY A 329 -2.19 1.28 28.65
CA GLY A 329 -2.67 -0.10 28.67
C GLY A 329 -2.06 -0.98 27.56
N ASP A 330 -0.83 -0.69 27.12
CA ASP A 330 -0.10 -1.50 26.13
C ASP A 330 0.29 -2.86 26.72
N ALA A 331 -0.39 -3.91 26.23
CA ALA A 331 -0.19 -5.27 26.70
C ALA A 331 1.22 -5.80 26.37
N LEU A 332 1.78 -5.45 25.21
CA LEU A 332 3.07 -5.95 24.76
C LEU A 332 4.21 -5.43 25.65
N ILE A 333 4.17 -4.15 26.01
CA ILE A 333 5.16 -3.56 26.93
C ILE A 333 4.96 -4.14 28.35
N THR A 334 3.71 -4.27 28.79
CA THR A 334 3.40 -4.84 30.11
C THR A 334 3.91 -6.29 30.26
N GLU A 335 3.82 -7.09 29.19
CA GLU A 335 4.37 -8.46 29.19
C GLU A 335 5.90 -8.48 29.22
N GLN A 336 6.55 -7.59 28.45
CA GLN A 336 8.02 -7.51 28.37
C GLN A 336 8.67 -7.10 29.71
N LEU A 337 7.96 -6.36 30.54
CA LEU A 337 8.46 -5.93 31.84
C LEU A 337 8.40 -7.02 32.91
N HIS A 338 7.73 -8.15 32.66
CA HIS A 338 7.66 -9.29 33.59
C HIS A 338 7.25 -8.93 35.05
N LEU A 339 6.32 -7.98 35.19
CA LEU A 339 5.86 -7.48 36.47
C LEU A 339 5.19 -8.57 37.32
N ASP A 340 5.40 -8.52 38.64
CA ASP A 340 4.76 -9.43 39.56
C ASP A 340 3.27 -9.09 39.82
N VAL A 341 2.57 -9.92 40.59
CA VAL A 341 1.14 -9.74 40.87
C VAL A 341 0.88 -8.52 41.77
N ASN A 342 1.81 -8.21 42.68
CA ASN A 342 1.65 -7.08 43.60
C ASN A 342 1.94 -5.76 42.88
N GLU A 343 2.95 -5.72 42.05
CA GLU A 343 3.27 -4.58 41.18
C GLU A 343 2.11 -4.25 40.24
N LYS A 344 1.52 -5.26 39.58
CA LYS A 344 0.34 -5.09 38.73
C LYS A 344 -0.87 -4.51 39.54
N ARG A 345 -1.05 -4.93 40.78
CA ARG A 345 -2.11 -4.37 41.65
C ARG A 345 -1.81 -2.92 42.03
N THR A 346 -0.55 -2.59 42.33
CA THR A 346 -0.12 -1.23 42.67
C THR A 346 -0.28 -0.31 41.48
N ILE A 347 0.14 -0.74 40.27
CA ILE A 347 -0.08 -0.02 39.02
C ILE A 347 -1.57 0.26 38.80
N GLU A 348 -2.43 -0.75 38.94
CA GLU A 348 -3.87 -0.58 38.78
C GLU A 348 -4.47 0.39 39.81
N HIS A 349 -3.93 0.44 41.01
CA HIS A 349 -4.34 1.43 42.03
C HIS A 349 -3.95 2.85 41.63
N ILE A 350 -2.71 3.05 41.17
CA ILE A 350 -2.21 4.35 40.69
C ILE A 350 -3.04 4.85 39.50
N LEU A 351 -3.36 3.95 38.59
CA LEU A 351 -4.16 4.28 37.40
C LEU A 351 -5.61 4.63 37.76
N LYS A 352 -6.23 3.92 38.69
CA LYS A 352 -7.58 4.27 39.19
C LYS A 352 -7.60 5.61 39.89
N GLN A 353 -6.54 5.96 40.61
CA GLN A 353 -6.41 7.28 41.22
C GLN A 353 -6.36 8.37 40.15
N LEU A 354 -5.56 8.17 39.08
CA LEU A 354 -5.51 9.09 37.93
C LEU A 354 -6.91 9.29 37.33
N GLU A 355 -7.63 8.20 37.06
CA GLU A 355 -8.98 8.24 36.50
C GLU A 355 -9.95 9.01 37.36
N ALA A 356 -9.87 8.81 38.68
CA ALA A 356 -10.73 9.51 39.66
C ALA A 356 -10.43 11.02 39.74
N GLU A 357 -9.15 11.40 39.70
CA GLU A 357 -8.71 12.80 39.78
C GLU A 357 -8.98 13.56 38.47
N ARG A 358 -8.79 12.91 37.29
CA ARG A 358 -8.99 13.55 35.99
C ARG A 358 -10.45 13.50 35.51
N GLY A 359 -11.25 12.58 35.98
CA GLY A 359 -12.57 12.30 35.41
C GLY A 359 -12.54 11.77 33.98
N LEU A 360 -11.37 11.32 33.52
CA LEU A 360 -11.09 10.71 32.23
C LEU A 360 -10.50 9.32 32.45
N ASP A 361 -10.72 8.43 31.52
CA ASP A 361 -9.98 7.16 31.55
C ASP A 361 -8.47 7.39 31.29
N ARG A 362 -7.67 6.44 31.73
CA ARG A 362 -6.20 6.51 31.71
C ARG A 362 -5.60 6.85 30.34
N ALA A 363 -6.07 6.20 29.27
CA ALA A 363 -5.56 6.41 27.92
C ALA A 363 -5.94 7.79 27.38
N ALA A 364 -7.17 8.25 27.62
CA ALA A 364 -7.61 9.58 27.27
C ALA A 364 -6.86 10.67 28.04
N ALA A 365 -6.53 10.43 29.32
CA ALA A 365 -5.76 11.38 30.12
C ALA A 365 -4.33 11.57 29.61
N ILE A 366 -3.66 10.49 29.17
CA ILE A 366 -2.32 10.57 28.57
C ILE A 366 -2.37 11.26 27.19
N ALA A 367 -3.37 10.92 26.36
CA ALA A 367 -3.54 11.58 25.06
C ALA A 367 -3.83 13.08 25.21
N ASP A 368 -4.70 13.45 26.16
CA ASP A 368 -5.02 14.84 26.46
C ASP A 368 -3.78 15.64 26.93
N MET A 369 -2.97 15.06 27.80
CA MET A 369 -1.68 15.67 28.21
C MET A 369 -0.79 15.98 27.01
N ARG A 370 -0.57 14.99 26.11
CA ARG A 370 0.27 15.20 24.92
C ARG A 370 -0.30 16.26 23.99
N PHE A 371 -1.60 16.23 23.71
CA PHE A 371 -2.22 17.24 22.87
C PHE A 371 -2.22 18.63 23.50
N SER A 372 -2.38 18.74 24.81
CA SER A 372 -2.26 20.02 25.51
C SER A 372 -0.86 20.61 25.38
N PHE A 373 0.18 19.78 25.49
CA PHE A 373 1.56 20.23 25.25
C PHE A 373 1.77 20.66 23.79
N ILE A 374 1.28 19.87 22.81
CA ILE A 374 1.35 20.20 21.38
C ILE A 374 0.65 21.52 21.10
N ASP A 375 -0.55 21.72 21.62
CA ASP A 375 -1.33 22.96 21.43
C ASP A 375 -0.56 24.18 21.99
N ASN A 376 0.10 24.01 23.14
CA ASN A 376 0.91 25.07 23.74
C ASN A 376 2.14 25.42 22.87
N VAL A 377 2.87 24.42 22.39
CA VAL A 377 4.02 24.60 21.47
C VAL A 377 3.56 25.28 20.19
N CYS A 378 2.51 24.75 19.55
CA CYS A 378 2.01 25.30 18.28
C CYS A 378 1.45 26.72 18.43
N ALA A 379 0.77 27.03 19.53
CA ALA A 379 0.23 28.37 19.78
C ALA A 379 1.34 29.44 19.88
N GLN A 380 2.53 29.07 20.37
CA GLN A 380 3.66 29.98 20.52
C GLN A 380 4.50 30.08 19.24
N THR A 381 4.61 28.98 18.48
CA THR A 381 5.61 28.86 17.40
C THR A 381 5.06 28.84 16.00
N VAL A 382 3.75 28.51 15.81
CA VAL A 382 3.16 28.31 14.49
C VAL A 382 2.17 29.42 14.14
N VAL A 383 2.45 30.15 13.07
CA VAL A 383 1.48 31.04 12.44
C VAL A 383 0.78 30.22 11.37
N LYS A 384 -0.49 29.88 11.62
CA LYS A 384 -1.26 29.02 10.71
C LYS A 384 -1.42 29.70 9.34
N PRO A 385 -1.13 28.99 8.24
CA PRO A 385 -1.38 29.51 6.91
C PRO A 385 -2.86 29.73 6.69
N HIS A 386 -3.21 30.61 5.73
CA HIS A 386 -4.56 30.68 5.19
C HIS A 386 -4.95 29.31 4.61
N THR A 387 -6.23 29.00 4.58
CA THR A 387 -6.71 27.79 3.86
C THR A 387 -6.02 27.72 2.50
N SER A 388 -5.23 26.67 2.27
CA SER A 388 -4.41 26.61 1.09
C SER A 388 -5.29 26.61 -0.16
N LYS A 389 -4.88 27.31 -1.21
CA LYS A 389 -5.56 27.27 -2.51
C LYS A 389 -5.68 25.85 -3.04
N GLU A 390 -4.73 24.99 -2.69
CA GLU A 390 -4.71 23.57 -3.05
C GLU A 390 -5.79 22.79 -2.30
N HIS A 391 -6.01 23.08 -1.03
CA HIS A 391 -7.10 22.47 -0.25
C HIS A 391 -8.47 22.89 -0.81
N LEU A 392 -8.66 24.17 -1.14
CA LEU A 392 -9.91 24.64 -1.76
C LEU A 392 -10.18 23.98 -3.11
N ARG A 393 -9.14 23.86 -3.96
CA ARG A 393 -9.24 23.12 -5.24
C ARG A 393 -9.56 21.64 -5.00
N SER A 394 -8.94 21.03 -3.99
CA SER A 394 -9.21 19.63 -3.63
C SER A 394 -10.66 19.43 -3.23
N LEU A 395 -11.25 20.35 -2.46
CA LEU A 395 -12.68 20.32 -2.11
C LEU A 395 -13.59 20.46 -3.32
N GLU A 396 -13.26 21.34 -4.28
CA GLU A 396 -14.01 21.49 -5.53
C GLU A 396 -13.97 20.22 -6.38
N ILE A 397 -12.79 19.62 -6.54
CA ILE A 397 -12.60 18.35 -7.27
C ILE A 397 -13.34 17.21 -6.55
N ASP A 398 -13.25 17.14 -5.23
CA ASP A 398 -13.92 16.12 -4.42
C ASP A 398 -15.44 16.22 -4.51
N ARG A 399 -16.01 17.40 -4.74
CA ARG A 399 -17.44 17.56 -4.98
C ARG A 399 -17.94 16.73 -6.17
N ILE A 400 -17.08 16.50 -7.15
CA ILE A 400 -17.39 15.67 -8.34
C ILE A 400 -16.97 14.23 -8.09
N LEU A 401 -15.70 14.01 -7.67
CA LEU A 401 -15.10 12.68 -7.58
C LEU A 401 -15.59 11.85 -6.39
N THR A 402 -16.10 12.47 -5.35
CA THR A 402 -16.71 11.78 -4.19
C THR A 402 -18.20 12.10 -4.02
N GLY A 403 -18.81 12.77 -4.99
CA GLY A 403 -20.22 13.15 -4.95
C GLY A 403 -21.17 11.95 -5.00
N LYS A 404 -22.33 12.05 -4.37
CA LYS A 404 -23.32 10.97 -4.20
C LYS A 404 -23.68 10.23 -5.50
N TYR A 405 -23.85 10.96 -6.61
CA TYR A 405 -24.25 10.40 -7.91
C TYR A 405 -23.14 10.41 -8.94
N THR A 406 -22.09 11.20 -8.73
CA THR A 406 -21.01 11.43 -9.71
C THR A 406 -19.80 10.57 -9.47
N ALA A 407 -19.57 10.08 -8.24
CA ALA A 407 -18.36 9.34 -7.88
C ALA A 407 -18.16 8.07 -8.71
N ILE A 408 -19.17 7.20 -8.80
CA ILE A 408 -19.06 5.93 -9.54
C ILE A 408 -18.94 6.17 -11.05
N PRO A 409 -19.77 7.01 -11.71
CA PRO A 409 -19.58 7.34 -13.12
C PRO A 409 -18.22 7.96 -13.42
N ALA A 410 -17.75 8.90 -12.59
CA ALA A 410 -16.43 9.51 -12.76
C ALA A 410 -15.31 8.48 -12.63
N PHE A 411 -15.40 7.58 -11.65
CA PHE A 411 -14.47 6.48 -11.48
C PHE A 411 -14.41 5.57 -12.71
N ILE A 412 -15.57 5.15 -13.23
CA ILE A 412 -15.64 4.31 -14.44
C ILE A 412 -15.04 5.04 -15.64
N ALA A 413 -15.35 6.33 -15.82
CA ALA A 413 -14.84 7.14 -16.92
C ALA A 413 -13.30 7.30 -16.87
N ILE A 414 -12.75 7.60 -15.69
CA ILE A 414 -11.30 7.73 -15.50
C ILE A 414 -10.58 6.39 -15.76
N MET A 415 -11.10 5.28 -15.21
CA MET A 415 -10.50 3.97 -15.43
C MET A 415 -10.63 3.52 -16.90
N ALA A 416 -11.76 3.77 -17.54
CA ALA A 416 -11.93 3.50 -18.97
C ALA A 416 -10.94 4.31 -19.83
N LEU A 417 -10.72 5.59 -19.49
CA LEU A 417 -9.73 6.43 -20.15
C LEU A 417 -8.30 5.88 -19.96
N VAL A 418 -7.94 5.52 -18.74
CA VAL A 418 -6.61 4.93 -18.42
C VAL A 418 -6.39 3.65 -19.22
N PHE A 419 -7.34 2.73 -19.21
CA PHE A 419 -7.23 1.48 -19.96
C PHE A 419 -7.22 1.70 -21.46
N TRP A 420 -8.05 2.61 -21.98
CA TRP A 420 -8.06 2.94 -23.41
C TRP A 420 -6.71 3.55 -23.85
N MET A 421 -6.16 4.49 -23.10
CA MET A 421 -4.85 5.06 -23.38
C MET A 421 -3.74 4.01 -23.32
N THR A 422 -3.81 3.11 -22.33
CA THR A 422 -2.80 2.06 -22.14
C THR A 422 -2.83 1.02 -23.24
N PHE A 423 -4.01 0.49 -23.61
CA PHE A 423 -4.09 -0.66 -24.51
C PHE A 423 -4.33 -0.31 -25.98
N ASN A 424 -4.90 0.85 -26.29
CA ASN A 424 -5.26 1.21 -27.66
C ASN A 424 -4.48 2.39 -28.23
N VAL A 425 -3.84 3.21 -27.40
CA VAL A 425 -3.14 4.40 -27.89
C VAL A 425 -1.64 4.30 -27.63
N VAL A 426 -1.21 4.64 -26.42
CA VAL A 426 0.23 4.76 -26.09
C VAL A 426 0.90 3.38 -26.01
N GLY A 427 0.26 2.45 -25.28
CA GLY A 427 0.82 1.11 -25.11
C GLY A 427 0.86 0.33 -26.41
N ALA A 428 -0.23 0.35 -27.22
CA ALA A 428 -0.26 -0.30 -28.53
C ALA A 428 0.88 0.23 -29.44
N TRP A 429 0.97 1.54 -29.59
CA TRP A 429 2.01 2.15 -30.44
C TRP A 429 3.45 1.75 -30.04
N LEU A 430 3.72 1.73 -28.73
CA LEU A 430 5.03 1.31 -28.23
C LEU A 430 5.28 -0.19 -28.39
N THR A 431 4.24 -1.01 -28.21
CA THR A 431 4.30 -2.46 -28.42
C THR A 431 4.56 -2.79 -29.88
N ASP A 432 3.83 -2.19 -30.81
CA ASP A 432 4.01 -2.39 -32.27
C ASP A 432 5.46 -1.99 -32.68
N GLY A 433 5.97 -0.90 -32.11
CA GLY A 433 7.36 -0.48 -32.36
C GLY A 433 8.40 -1.49 -31.84
N LEU A 434 8.16 -2.07 -30.68
CA LEU A 434 9.05 -3.09 -30.10
C LEU A 434 8.93 -4.43 -30.84
N ASP A 435 7.74 -4.83 -31.25
CA ASP A 435 7.50 -6.03 -32.07
C ASP A 435 8.20 -5.93 -33.40
N TRP A 436 8.17 -4.76 -34.04
CA TRP A 436 8.93 -4.52 -35.26
C TRP A 436 10.45 -4.68 -35.03
N LEU A 437 10.99 -4.17 -33.92
CA LEU A 437 12.40 -4.33 -33.57
C LEU A 437 12.77 -5.80 -33.30
N ILE A 438 11.91 -6.52 -32.57
CA ILE A 438 12.10 -7.95 -32.29
C ILE A 438 12.04 -8.74 -33.59
N GLY A 439 11.07 -8.46 -34.47
CA GLY A 439 10.97 -9.08 -35.79
C GLY A 439 12.23 -8.90 -36.63
N LEU A 440 12.76 -7.66 -36.72
CA LEU A 440 14.03 -7.38 -37.41
C LEU A 440 15.22 -8.16 -36.81
N ALA A 441 15.26 -8.31 -35.51
CA ALA A 441 16.31 -9.09 -34.85
C ALA A 441 16.16 -10.60 -35.16
N THR A 442 14.94 -11.11 -35.12
CA THR A 442 14.60 -12.49 -35.43
C THR A 442 14.99 -12.82 -36.87
N ASP A 443 14.57 -12.01 -37.84
CA ASP A 443 14.89 -12.19 -39.27
C ASP A 443 16.41 -12.21 -39.56
N LYS A 444 17.17 -11.33 -38.89
CA LYS A 444 18.63 -11.31 -39.01
C LYS A 444 19.30 -12.55 -38.42
N VAL A 445 18.81 -13.00 -37.27
CA VAL A 445 19.34 -14.21 -36.62
C VAL A 445 18.98 -15.44 -37.43
N ASP A 446 17.74 -15.54 -37.94
CA ASP A 446 17.28 -16.59 -38.82
C ASP A 446 18.14 -16.70 -40.10
N ALA A 447 18.37 -15.59 -40.80
CA ALA A 447 19.26 -15.51 -41.94
C ALA A 447 20.71 -15.93 -41.62
N LEU A 448 21.21 -15.55 -40.42
CA LEU A 448 22.54 -15.94 -39.98
C LEU A 448 22.63 -17.45 -39.72
N LEU A 449 21.67 -18.01 -38.98
CA LEU A 449 21.62 -19.44 -38.65
C LEU A 449 21.48 -20.30 -39.93
N THR A 450 20.68 -19.87 -40.87
CA THR A 450 20.50 -20.48 -42.17
C THR A 450 21.81 -20.45 -43.00
N SER A 451 22.50 -19.30 -42.99
CA SER A 451 23.80 -19.17 -43.69
C SER A 451 24.91 -20.06 -43.09
N LEU A 452 24.86 -20.32 -41.80
CA LEU A 452 25.77 -21.19 -41.07
C LEU A 452 25.40 -22.67 -41.16
N SER A 453 24.28 -23.02 -41.83
CA SER A 453 23.75 -24.39 -41.96
C SER A 453 23.64 -25.11 -40.58
N VAL A 454 23.11 -24.40 -39.59
CA VAL A 454 22.96 -24.92 -38.23
C VAL A 454 21.92 -26.05 -38.23
N ASN A 455 22.10 -27.04 -37.36
CA ASN A 455 21.14 -28.15 -37.20
C ASN A 455 19.71 -27.63 -36.92
N GLU A 456 18.73 -28.22 -37.63
CA GLU A 456 17.33 -27.79 -37.63
C GLU A 456 16.72 -27.71 -36.21
N SER A 457 17.04 -28.63 -35.30
CA SER A 457 16.60 -28.58 -33.92
C SER A 457 17.18 -27.40 -33.12
N ILE A 458 18.45 -27.03 -33.40
CA ILE A 458 19.07 -25.85 -32.75
C ILE A 458 18.49 -24.59 -33.34
N HIS A 459 18.23 -24.56 -34.65
CA HIS A 459 17.61 -23.45 -35.34
C HIS A 459 16.22 -23.16 -34.77
N SER A 460 15.35 -24.18 -34.65
CA SER A 460 14.03 -24.08 -34.03
C SER A 460 14.09 -23.68 -32.56
N LEU A 461 15.06 -24.20 -31.78
CA LEU A 461 15.26 -23.76 -30.40
C LEU A 461 15.52 -22.25 -30.30
N ILE A 462 16.37 -21.72 -31.17
CA ILE A 462 16.74 -20.31 -31.15
C ILE A 462 15.58 -19.43 -31.64
N ILE A 463 15.00 -19.77 -32.80
CA ILE A 463 13.95 -18.94 -33.41
C ILE A 463 12.62 -19.12 -32.68
N ASP A 464 12.11 -20.36 -32.55
CA ASP A 464 10.80 -20.61 -31.99
C ASP A 464 10.80 -20.61 -30.45
N GLY A 465 11.82 -21.26 -29.86
CA GLY A 465 11.92 -21.34 -28.41
C GLY A 465 12.31 -20.01 -27.75
N ILE A 466 13.34 -19.30 -28.28
CA ILE A 466 13.88 -18.10 -27.65
C ILE A 466 13.27 -16.83 -28.25
N PHE A 467 13.46 -16.58 -29.54
CA PHE A 467 13.03 -15.30 -30.15
C PHE A 467 11.51 -15.15 -30.18
N ASN A 468 10.77 -16.14 -30.63
CA ASN A 468 9.30 -16.07 -30.66
C ASN A 468 8.70 -16.20 -29.26
N GLY A 469 9.21 -17.12 -28.43
CA GLY A 469 8.68 -17.34 -27.08
C GLY A 469 8.99 -16.21 -26.11
N VAL A 470 10.24 -15.74 -26.05
CA VAL A 470 10.64 -14.64 -25.16
C VAL A 470 10.23 -13.29 -25.75
N GLY A 471 10.32 -13.15 -27.09
CA GLY A 471 9.96 -11.93 -27.80
C GLY A 471 8.50 -11.55 -27.51
N SER A 472 7.57 -12.51 -27.59
CA SER A 472 6.15 -12.25 -27.28
C SER A 472 5.92 -11.69 -25.88
N VAL A 473 6.74 -12.05 -24.90
CA VAL A 473 6.62 -11.55 -23.53
C VAL A 473 7.27 -10.17 -23.38
N VAL A 474 8.41 -9.96 -24.04
CA VAL A 474 9.10 -8.66 -23.99
C VAL A 474 8.27 -7.59 -24.68
N SER A 475 7.53 -7.90 -25.73
CA SER A 475 6.65 -6.96 -26.43
C SER A 475 5.53 -6.39 -25.54
N PHE A 476 5.12 -7.08 -24.50
CA PHE A 476 4.15 -6.52 -23.52
C PHE A 476 4.74 -5.55 -22.49
N VAL A 477 6.06 -5.47 -22.37
CA VAL A 477 6.72 -4.57 -21.39
C VAL A 477 6.31 -3.11 -21.56
N PRO A 478 6.28 -2.51 -22.76
CA PRO A 478 5.84 -1.13 -22.93
C PRO A 478 4.42 -0.89 -22.42
N THR A 479 3.48 -1.77 -22.73
CA THR A 479 2.09 -1.66 -22.26
C THR A 479 2.02 -1.71 -20.73
N ILE A 480 2.81 -2.56 -20.08
CA ILE A 480 2.88 -2.66 -18.62
C ILE A 480 3.48 -1.37 -18.02
N VAL A 481 4.53 -0.83 -18.61
CA VAL A 481 5.16 0.44 -18.17
C VAL A 481 4.19 1.60 -18.29
N VAL A 482 3.44 1.70 -19.39
CA VAL A 482 2.40 2.72 -19.57
C VAL A 482 1.28 2.57 -18.54
N LEU A 483 0.84 1.33 -18.26
CA LEU A 483 -0.15 1.08 -17.21
C LEU A 483 0.37 1.54 -15.84
N PHE A 484 1.59 1.20 -15.48
CA PHE A 484 2.21 1.66 -14.24
C PHE A 484 2.34 3.19 -14.19
N PHE A 485 2.63 3.82 -15.30
CA PHE A 485 2.67 5.29 -15.38
C PHE A 485 1.34 5.91 -14.95
N PHE A 486 0.24 5.49 -15.57
CA PHE A 486 -1.07 6.02 -15.23
C PHE A 486 -1.51 5.67 -13.81
N LEU A 487 -1.24 4.45 -13.35
CA LEU A 487 -1.59 4.04 -12.00
C LEU A 487 -0.79 4.80 -10.94
N SER A 488 0.53 4.97 -11.14
CA SER A 488 1.36 5.79 -10.24
C SER A 488 0.92 7.25 -10.24
N PHE A 489 0.53 7.78 -11.40
CA PHE A 489 -0.02 9.12 -11.50
C PHE A 489 -1.31 9.27 -10.67
N LEU A 490 -2.22 8.30 -10.75
CA LEU A 490 -3.48 8.31 -9.98
C LEU A 490 -3.20 8.12 -8.47
N GLU A 491 -2.21 7.30 -8.11
CA GLU A 491 -1.80 7.06 -6.73
C GLU A 491 -1.18 8.31 -6.11
N ASP A 492 -0.15 8.86 -6.73
CA ASP A 492 0.57 10.04 -6.25
C ASP A 492 -0.29 11.31 -6.26
N SER A 493 -1.25 11.41 -7.19
CA SER A 493 -2.21 12.51 -7.20
C SER A 493 -3.19 12.52 -6.02
N GLY A 494 -3.28 11.42 -5.25
CA GLY A 494 -4.25 11.25 -4.17
C GLY A 494 -5.63 10.77 -4.61
N TYR A 495 -5.84 10.49 -5.91
CA TYR A 495 -7.13 10.00 -6.42
C TYR A 495 -7.47 8.59 -5.91
N MET A 496 -6.47 7.70 -5.80
CA MET A 496 -6.71 6.32 -5.33
C MET A 496 -7.21 6.26 -3.89
N ALA A 497 -6.86 7.22 -3.05
CA ALA A 497 -7.43 7.35 -1.70
C ALA A 497 -8.95 7.61 -1.74
N ARG A 498 -9.41 8.45 -2.69
CA ARG A 498 -10.85 8.71 -2.89
C ARG A 498 -11.58 7.50 -3.43
N VAL A 499 -10.97 6.77 -4.34
CA VAL A 499 -11.53 5.50 -4.84
C VAL A 499 -11.70 4.51 -3.69
N ALA A 500 -10.68 4.35 -2.83
CA ALA A 500 -10.76 3.49 -1.65
C ALA A 500 -11.88 3.95 -0.69
N PHE A 501 -12.04 5.26 -0.48
CA PHE A 501 -13.11 5.84 0.32
C PHE A 501 -14.50 5.53 -0.23
N VAL A 502 -14.71 5.68 -1.54
CA VAL A 502 -16.00 5.41 -2.19
C VAL A 502 -16.33 3.91 -2.21
N MET A 503 -15.32 3.07 -2.40
CA MET A 503 -15.49 1.62 -2.58
C MET A 503 -15.52 0.81 -1.26
N ASP A 504 -15.20 1.43 -0.11
CA ASP A 504 -15.12 0.70 1.17
C ASP A 504 -16.42 -0.02 1.54
N VAL A 505 -17.57 0.61 1.31
CA VAL A 505 -18.88 0.00 1.61
C VAL A 505 -19.11 -1.30 0.83
N PHE A 506 -18.72 -1.32 -0.46
CA PHE A 506 -18.91 -2.51 -1.31
C PHE A 506 -17.95 -3.63 -0.91
N LEU A 507 -16.68 -3.30 -0.72
CA LEU A 507 -15.64 -4.28 -0.40
C LEU A 507 -15.80 -4.87 1.00
N ARG A 508 -16.22 -4.08 1.96
CA ARG A 508 -16.52 -4.55 3.32
C ARG A 508 -17.62 -5.61 3.35
N ARG A 509 -18.62 -5.52 2.47
CA ARG A 509 -19.68 -6.55 2.37
C ARG A 509 -19.10 -7.92 2.02
N ILE A 510 -18.04 -7.97 1.22
CA ILE A 510 -17.34 -9.22 0.89
C ILE A 510 -16.19 -9.54 1.86
N GLY A 511 -15.95 -8.69 2.86
CA GLY A 511 -14.96 -8.90 3.91
C GLY A 511 -13.59 -8.31 3.64
N LEU A 512 -13.47 -7.37 2.71
CA LEU A 512 -12.24 -6.64 2.35
C LEU A 512 -12.33 -5.17 2.78
N SER A 513 -11.20 -4.54 3.00
CA SER A 513 -11.12 -3.09 3.21
C SER A 513 -11.19 -2.34 1.87
N GLY A 514 -11.59 -1.05 1.91
CA GLY A 514 -11.65 -0.21 0.72
C GLY A 514 -10.33 -0.09 -0.05
N ARG A 515 -9.19 -0.21 0.63
CA ARG A 515 -7.86 -0.20 0.01
C ARG A 515 -7.62 -1.39 -0.93
N SER A 516 -8.32 -2.51 -0.75
CA SER A 516 -8.21 -3.70 -1.62
C SER A 516 -8.67 -3.44 -3.05
N ILE A 517 -9.43 -2.35 -3.30
CA ILE A 517 -9.85 -1.99 -4.66
C ILE A 517 -8.65 -1.73 -5.58
N VAL A 518 -7.57 -1.15 -5.06
CA VAL A 518 -6.39 -0.77 -5.85
C VAL A 518 -5.73 -1.99 -6.50
N PRO A 519 -5.30 -3.03 -5.76
CA PRO A 519 -4.81 -4.27 -6.35
C PRO A 519 -5.82 -4.93 -7.30
N MET A 520 -7.11 -4.94 -6.96
CA MET A 520 -8.12 -5.56 -7.80
C MET A 520 -8.29 -4.84 -9.14
N LEU A 521 -8.23 -3.51 -9.17
CA LEU A 521 -8.27 -2.72 -10.40
C LEU A 521 -7.04 -2.96 -11.27
N ILE A 522 -5.86 -3.00 -10.66
CA ILE A 522 -4.63 -3.35 -11.38
C ILE A 522 -4.74 -4.74 -12.01
N GLY A 523 -5.48 -5.67 -11.37
CA GLY A 523 -5.75 -7.02 -11.85
C GLY A 523 -6.45 -7.07 -13.21
N PHE A 524 -7.25 -6.07 -13.58
CA PHE A 524 -7.82 -5.96 -14.93
C PHE A 524 -6.75 -5.67 -16.01
N GLY A 525 -5.65 -5.06 -15.64
CA GLY A 525 -4.51 -4.90 -16.51
C GLY A 525 -3.60 -6.14 -16.51
N CYS A 526 -3.02 -6.46 -15.35
CA CYS A 526 -2.12 -7.59 -15.17
C CYS A 526 -2.14 -8.09 -13.72
N THR A 527 -2.20 -9.42 -13.53
CA THR A 527 -2.22 -10.04 -12.20
C THR A 527 -0.89 -9.89 -11.45
N VAL A 528 0.25 -9.86 -12.15
CA VAL A 528 1.57 -9.74 -11.52
C VAL A 528 1.71 -8.44 -10.70
N PRO A 529 1.54 -7.24 -11.30
CA PRO A 529 1.59 -6.00 -10.55
C PRO A 529 0.47 -5.88 -9.51
N ALA A 530 -0.69 -6.47 -9.75
CA ALA A 530 -1.80 -6.49 -8.81
C ALA A 530 -1.44 -7.22 -7.51
N VAL A 531 -0.82 -8.39 -7.62
CA VAL A 531 -0.31 -9.16 -6.47
C VAL A 531 0.77 -8.37 -5.73
N MET A 532 1.68 -7.71 -6.44
CA MET A 532 2.72 -6.85 -5.83
C MET A 532 2.11 -5.65 -5.10
N ALA A 533 1.10 -5.00 -5.68
CA ALA A 533 0.42 -3.87 -5.07
C ALA A 533 -0.32 -4.25 -3.76
N SER A 534 -0.66 -5.52 -3.56
CA SER A 534 -1.28 -5.98 -2.32
C SER A 534 -0.42 -5.80 -1.06
N ARG A 535 0.88 -5.51 -1.21
CA ARG A 535 1.80 -5.18 -0.11
C ARG A 535 1.41 -3.92 0.65
N THR A 536 0.71 -3.00 0.00
CA THR A 536 0.21 -1.77 0.63
C THR A 536 -0.98 -2.00 1.57
N LEU A 537 -1.49 -3.23 1.64
CA LEU A 537 -2.60 -3.57 2.53
C LEU A 537 -2.09 -3.84 3.95
N PRO A 538 -2.63 -3.16 4.97
CA PRO A 538 -2.13 -3.23 6.35
C PRO A 538 -2.47 -4.56 7.05
N SER A 539 -3.46 -5.31 6.54
CA SER A 539 -3.90 -6.58 7.10
C SER A 539 -3.41 -7.76 6.26
N GLU A 540 -2.71 -8.69 6.90
CA GLU A 540 -2.28 -9.94 6.24
C GLU A 540 -3.47 -10.77 5.75
N ARG A 541 -4.58 -10.75 6.47
CA ARG A 541 -5.85 -11.35 6.10
C ARG A 541 -6.40 -10.75 4.81
N ASP A 542 -6.53 -9.42 4.75
CA ASP A 542 -7.05 -8.71 3.59
C ASP A 542 -6.11 -8.88 2.39
N ARG A 543 -4.80 -8.88 2.63
CA ARG A 543 -3.78 -9.14 1.61
C ARG A 543 -3.92 -10.54 1.00
N LYS A 544 -3.98 -11.59 1.82
CA LYS A 544 -4.17 -12.98 1.35
C LYS A 544 -5.46 -13.14 0.55
N MET A 545 -6.55 -12.60 1.08
CA MET A 545 -7.85 -12.67 0.42
C MET A 545 -7.86 -11.89 -0.92
N THR A 546 -7.24 -10.71 -0.97
CA THR A 546 -7.11 -9.92 -2.20
C THR A 546 -6.29 -10.68 -3.25
N ILE A 547 -5.15 -11.27 -2.87
CA ILE A 547 -4.31 -12.06 -3.79
C ILE A 547 -5.10 -13.27 -4.35
N LEU A 548 -5.92 -13.93 -3.54
CA LEU A 548 -6.77 -15.05 -3.98
C LEU A 548 -7.86 -14.64 -4.97
N LEU A 549 -8.43 -13.44 -4.80
CA LEU A 549 -9.54 -12.96 -5.63
C LEU A 549 -9.09 -12.23 -6.90
N THR A 550 -7.92 -11.60 -6.89
CA THR A 550 -7.40 -10.80 -8.01
C THR A 550 -7.32 -11.56 -9.34
N PRO A 551 -6.89 -12.84 -9.43
CA PRO A 551 -6.79 -13.53 -10.72
C PRO A 551 -8.13 -13.84 -11.41
N PHE A 552 -9.26 -13.71 -10.72
CA PHE A 552 -10.59 -13.79 -11.32
C PHE A 552 -10.93 -12.54 -12.14
N MET A 553 -10.19 -11.43 -11.94
CA MET A 553 -10.30 -10.26 -12.82
C MET A 553 -9.73 -10.60 -14.20
N SER A 554 -10.41 -10.14 -15.24
CA SER A 554 -9.98 -10.38 -16.61
C SER A 554 -8.79 -9.50 -16.98
N CYS A 555 -7.58 -10.06 -17.01
CA CYS A 555 -6.39 -9.32 -17.43
C CYS A 555 -6.32 -9.15 -18.96
N SER A 556 -5.49 -8.19 -19.43
CA SER A 556 -5.34 -7.87 -20.86
C SER A 556 -4.91 -9.08 -21.72
N ALA A 557 -4.08 -9.97 -21.21
CA ALA A 557 -3.64 -11.18 -21.92
C ALA A 557 -4.76 -12.19 -22.23
N LYS A 558 -5.94 -12.05 -21.61
CA LYS A 558 -7.12 -12.86 -21.95
C LYS A 558 -7.92 -12.29 -23.13
N LEU A 559 -7.76 -11.00 -23.44
CA LEU A 559 -8.49 -10.32 -24.52
C LEU A 559 -8.31 -10.97 -25.90
N PRO A 560 -7.10 -11.37 -26.35
CA PRO A 560 -6.91 -12.06 -27.61
C PRO A 560 -7.73 -13.37 -27.71
N ILE A 561 -7.83 -14.13 -26.59
CA ILE A 561 -8.64 -15.35 -26.54
C ILE A 561 -10.12 -15.00 -26.78
N TYR A 562 -10.63 -13.98 -26.07
CA TYR A 562 -12.03 -13.57 -26.23
C TYR A 562 -12.32 -13.09 -27.65
N ALA A 563 -11.43 -12.22 -28.19
CA ALA A 563 -11.59 -11.69 -29.55
C ALA A 563 -11.60 -12.81 -30.58
N PHE A 564 -10.70 -13.78 -30.48
CA PHE A 564 -10.63 -14.94 -31.40
C PHE A 564 -11.90 -15.78 -31.38
N PHE A 565 -12.36 -16.19 -30.20
CA PHE A 565 -13.59 -17.01 -30.09
C PHE A 565 -14.85 -16.23 -30.44
N VAL A 566 -14.91 -14.94 -30.09
CA VAL A 566 -16.05 -14.09 -30.45
C VAL A 566 -16.15 -13.92 -31.96
N ALA A 567 -15.02 -13.68 -32.63
CA ALA A 567 -15.01 -13.56 -34.09
C ALA A 567 -15.42 -14.89 -34.78
N ALA A 568 -14.99 -16.03 -34.24
CA ALA A 568 -15.26 -17.34 -34.81
C ALA A 568 -16.69 -17.83 -34.56
N PHE A 569 -17.25 -17.66 -33.36
CA PHE A 569 -18.51 -18.30 -32.94
C PHE A 569 -19.69 -17.33 -32.75
N PHE A 570 -19.43 -16.02 -32.51
CA PHE A 570 -20.48 -15.06 -32.17
C PHE A 570 -20.42 -13.77 -33.01
N PRO A 571 -20.48 -13.89 -34.35
CA PRO A 571 -20.50 -12.72 -35.22
C PRO A 571 -21.74 -11.87 -34.94
N GLY A 572 -21.53 -10.59 -34.57
CA GLY A 572 -22.58 -9.65 -34.24
C GLY A 572 -23.00 -9.58 -32.77
N GLN A 573 -22.62 -10.52 -31.90
CA GLN A 573 -22.92 -10.51 -30.47
C GLN A 573 -21.64 -10.37 -29.59
N GLY A 574 -20.49 -10.07 -30.18
CA GLY A 574 -19.20 -10.07 -29.53
C GLY A 574 -19.10 -9.17 -28.32
N ALA A 575 -19.65 -7.97 -28.41
CA ALA A 575 -19.64 -7.04 -27.28
C ALA A 575 -20.41 -7.58 -26.08
N LEU A 576 -21.54 -8.25 -26.29
CA LEU A 576 -22.35 -8.85 -25.24
C LEU A 576 -21.64 -10.02 -24.55
N VAL A 577 -20.97 -10.89 -25.32
CA VAL A 577 -20.18 -12.00 -24.79
C VAL A 577 -19.00 -11.47 -23.96
N MET A 578 -18.28 -10.49 -24.47
CA MET A 578 -17.16 -9.88 -23.73
C MET A 578 -17.60 -9.25 -22.42
N ILE A 579 -18.66 -8.43 -22.44
CA ILE A 579 -19.22 -7.82 -21.22
C ILE A 579 -19.67 -8.92 -20.25
N GLY A 580 -20.33 -9.96 -20.75
CA GLY A 580 -20.76 -11.12 -19.97
C GLY A 580 -19.60 -11.81 -19.25
N LEU A 581 -18.48 -12.04 -19.95
CA LEU A 581 -17.28 -12.65 -19.35
C LEU A 581 -16.66 -11.76 -18.26
N TYR A 582 -16.54 -10.44 -18.48
CA TYR A 582 -16.06 -9.53 -17.46
C TYR A 582 -16.96 -9.53 -16.21
N LEU A 583 -18.27 -9.44 -16.40
CA LEU A 583 -19.24 -9.51 -15.31
C LEU A 583 -19.18 -10.86 -14.58
N LEU A 584 -19.05 -11.97 -15.30
CA LEU A 584 -18.91 -13.30 -14.70
C LEU A 584 -17.67 -13.39 -13.79
N GLY A 585 -16.53 -12.86 -14.23
CA GLY A 585 -15.31 -12.80 -13.42
C GLY A 585 -15.53 -12.04 -12.12
N ILE A 586 -16.13 -10.84 -12.20
CA ILE A 586 -16.45 -10.01 -11.04
C ILE A 586 -17.44 -10.73 -10.09
N VAL A 587 -18.52 -11.28 -10.62
CA VAL A 587 -19.53 -12.00 -9.83
C VAL A 587 -18.93 -13.24 -9.15
N THR A 588 -18.07 -13.99 -9.85
CA THR A 588 -17.36 -15.13 -9.27
C THR A 588 -16.45 -14.68 -8.13
N ALA A 589 -15.69 -13.60 -8.30
CA ALA A 589 -14.83 -13.06 -7.26
C ALA A 589 -15.65 -12.61 -6.03
N ILE A 590 -16.80 -11.95 -6.23
CA ILE A 590 -17.70 -11.54 -5.14
C ILE A 590 -18.27 -12.77 -4.42
N ALA A 591 -18.76 -13.76 -5.14
CA ALA A 591 -19.33 -14.98 -4.57
C ALA A 591 -18.28 -15.74 -3.73
N LEU A 592 -17.07 -15.91 -4.27
CA LEU A 592 -15.96 -16.54 -3.55
C LEU A 592 -15.52 -15.71 -2.35
N GLY A 593 -15.48 -14.38 -2.45
CA GLY A 593 -15.18 -13.50 -1.34
C GLY A 593 -16.17 -13.68 -0.19
N LEU A 594 -17.47 -13.78 -0.47
CA LEU A 594 -18.51 -14.05 0.53
C LEU A 594 -18.34 -15.44 1.18
N VAL A 595 -18.00 -16.46 0.41
CA VAL A 595 -17.71 -17.80 0.93
C VAL A 595 -16.46 -17.79 1.81
N MET A 596 -15.37 -17.20 1.33
CA MET A 596 -14.10 -17.12 2.04
C MET A 596 -14.21 -16.34 3.35
N ARG A 597 -14.97 -15.23 3.38
CA ARG A 597 -15.27 -14.48 4.60
C ARG A 597 -15.90 -15.36 5.68
N ARG A 598 -16.77 -16.30 5.29
CA ARG A 598 -17.47 -17.18 6.24
C ARG A 598 -16.65 -18.41 6.66
N THR A 599 -15.71 -18.84 5.83
CA THR A 599 -14.96 -20.09 6.01
C THR A 599 -13.52 -19.84 6.50
N MET A 600 -12.64 -19.35 5.62
CA MET A 600 -11.21 -19.26 5.84
C MET A 600 -10.78 -17.95 6.52
N PHE A 601 -11.41 -16.83 6.14
CA PHE A 601 -11.01 -15.49 6.57
C PHE A 601 -12.07 -14.88 7.49
N LYS A 602 -12.34 -15.56 8.63
CA LYS A 602 -13.26 -15.08 9.65
C LYS A 602 -12.71 -13.81 10.31
N GLY A 603 -13.60 -12.92 10.74
CA GLY A 603 -13.27 -11.64 11.38
C GLY A 603 -13.73 -10.44 10.56
N GLU A 604 -13.63 -9.27 11.15
CA GLU A 604 -13.98 -8.01 10.47
C GLU A 604 -12.81 -7.48 9.65
N ALA A 605 -13.13 -6.73 8.58
CA ALA A 605 -12.12 -6.00 7.82
C ALA A 605 -11.48 -4.94 8.73
N MET A 606 -10.17 -4.71 8.55
CA MET A 606 -9.46 -3.67 9.31
C MET A 606 -10.23 -2.35 9.25
N PRO A 607 -10.31 -1.60 10.36
CA PRO A 607 -10.91 -0.28 10.40
C PRO A 607 -10.32 0.63 9.32
N PHE A 608 -11.17 1.46 8.73
CA PHE A 608 -10.78 2.35 7.64
C PHE A 608 -10.59 3.76 8.19
N VAL A 609 -9.49 3.95 8.90
CA VAL A 609 -9.07 5.27 9.36
C VAL A 609 -8.01 5.76 8.37
N MET A 610 -8.34 6.75 7.56
CA MET A 610 -7.46 7.26 6.50
C MET A 610 -7.67 8.76 6.32
N GLU A 611 -6.60 9.46 6.02
CA GLU A 611 -6.66 10.84 5.51
C GLU A 611 -6.82 10.85 4.01
N LEU A 612 -7.56 11.82 3.51
CA LEU A 612 -7.60 12.14 2.10
C LEU A 612 -6.55 13.24 1.81
N PRO A 613 -5.40 12.88 1.21
CA PRO A 613 -4.36 13.86 0.91
C PRO A 613 -4.87 14.90 -0.10
N ASN A 614 -4.35 16.12 -0.07
CA ASN A 614 -4.65 17.12 -1.11
C ASN A 614 -4.20 16.61 -2.48
N TYR A 615 -4.93 16.99 -3.55
CA TYR A 615 -4.51 16.65 -4.91
C TYR A 615 -3.22 17.38 -5.25
N ARG A 616 -2.22 16.61 -5.66
CA ARG A 616 -0.92 17.13 -6.08
C ARG A 616 -0.52 16.52 -7.42
N LEU A 617 0.18 17.30 -8.24
CA LEU A 617 0.80 16.74 -9.44
C LEU A 617 2.09 16.01 -9.03
N PRO A 618 2.25 14.74 -9.42
CA PRO A 618 3.45 13.98 -9.09
C PRO A 618 4.69 14.58 -9.78
N GLY A 619 5.82 14.54 -9.09
CA GLY A 619 7.09 15.00 -9.64
C GLY A 619 7.59 14.08 -10.76
N ALA A 620 7.85 14.63 -11.95
CA ALA A 620 8.22 13.84 -13.12
C ALA A 620 9.45 12.93 -12.88
N ARG A 621 10.45 13.40 -12.14
CA ARG A 621 11.65 12.61 -11.80
C ARG A 621 11.31 11.41 -10.91
N ASN A 622 10.46 11.60 -9.91
CA ASN A 622 10.06 10.51 -9.00
C ASN A 622 9.25 9.45 -9.74
N VAL A 623 8.33 9.88 -10.60
CA VAL A 623 7.56 8.95 -11.46
C VAL A 623 8.50 8.18 -12.37
N ALA A 624 9.46 8.83 -13.03
CA ALA A 624 10.42 8.17 -13.92
C ALA A 624 11.28 7.12 -13.18
N LEU A 625 11.77 7.44 -11.98
CA LEU A 625 12.54 6.49 -11.16
C LEU A 625 11.67 5.30 -10.72
N LEU A 626 10.46 5.56 -10.26
CA LEU A 626 9.52 4.50 -9.85
C LEU A 626 9.16 3.59 -11.03
N LEU A 627 8.94 4.15 -12.22
CA LEU A 627 8.68 3.37 -13.44
C LEU A 627 9.88 2.51 -13.82
N TRP A 628 11.08 3.05 -13.72
CA TRP A 628 12.30 2.30 -14.00
C TRP A 628 12.49 1.13 -13.05
N ASP A 629 12.29 1.35 -11.75
CA ASP A 629 12.39 0.30 -10.73
C ASP A 629 11.34 -0.79 -10.95
N LYS A 630 10.09 -0.42 -11.22
CA LYS A 630 9.00 -1.36 -11.54
C LYS A 630 9.27 -2.14 -12.82
N ALA A 631 9.73 -1.46 -13.88
CA ALA A 631 10.06 -2.10 -15.17
C ALA A 631 11.24 -3.05 -15.02
N LYS A 632 12.30 -2.64 -14.34
CA LYS A 632 13.48 -3.47 -14.04
C LYS A 632 13.10 -4.71 -13.25
N ASP A 633 12.32 -4.54 -12.20
CA ASP A 633 11.85 -5.63 -11.33
C ASP A 633 10.99 -6.63 -12.13
N PHE A 634 10.10 -6.12 -13.00
CA PHE A 634 9.29 -6.97 -13.87
C PHE A 634 10.16 -7.73 -14.89
N LEU A 635 11.07 -7.03 -15.58
CA LEU A 635 11.96 -7.64 -16.55
C LEU A 635 12.83 -8.74 -15.93
N GLN A 636 13.48 -8.46 -14.80
CA GLN A 636 14.34 -9.44 -14.14
C GLN A 636 13.57 -10.69 -13.69
N ARG A 637 12.34 -10.53 -13.21
CA ARG A 637 11.54 -11.63 -12.66
C ARG A 637 10.80 -12.41 -13.74
N ALA A 638 10.15 -11.69 -14.65
CA ALA A 638 9.39 -12.30 -15.73
C ALA A 638 10.32 -13.00 -16.72
N PHE A 639 11.43 -12.35 -17.12
CA PHE A 639 12.37 -12.91 -18.06
C PHE A 639 12.92 -14.26 -17.62
N THR A 640 13.41 -14.38 -16.36
CA THR A 640 14.02 -15.63 -15.90
C THR A 640 13.02 -16.80 -15.85
N VAL A 641 11.84 -16.55 -15.27
CA VAL A 641 10.82 -17.61 -15.10
C VAL A 641 10.22 -18.00 -16.45
N ILE A 642 9.91 -17.02 -17.27
CA ILE A 642 9.26 -17.25 -18.58
C ILE A 642 10.25 -17.87 -19.55
N PHE A 643 11.52 -17.41 -19.58
CA PHE A 643 12.57 -17.97 -20.41
C PHE A 643 12.75 -19.47 -20.19
N VAL A 644 12.93 -19.88 -18.92
CA VAL A 644 13.08 -21.30 -18.58
C VAL A 644 11.83 -22.08 -18.99
N ALA A 645 10.68 -21.53 -18.71
CA ALA A 645 9.41 -22.18 -18.98
C ALA A 645 9.12 -22.29 -20.49
N THR A 646 9.49 -21.30 -21.30
CA THR A 646 9.34 -21.35 -22.76
C THR A 646 10.23 -22.47 -23.37
N ILE A 647 11.47 -22.59 -22.91
CA ILE A 647 12.35 -23.67 -23.34
C ILE A 647 11.76 -25.05 -22.98
N VAL A 648 11.19 -25.19 -21.78
CA VAL A 648 10.54 -26.45 -21.36
C VAL A 648 9.35 -26.79 -22.27
N ILE A 649 8.48 -25.83 -22.55
CA ILE A 649 7.33 -26.06 -23.44
C ILE A 649 7.77 -26.36 -24.85
N TRP A 650 8.72 -25.57 -25.40
CA TRP A 650 9.30 -25.87 -26.72
C TRP A 650 9.81 -27.30 -26.78
N PHE A 651 10.59 -27.73 -25.78
CA PHE A 651 11.08 -29.11 -25.70
C PHE A 651 9.97 -30.14 -25.69
N LEU A 652 8.92 -29.94 -24.90
CA LEU A 652 7.76 -30.84 -24.82
C LEU A 652 6.93 -30.86 -26.11
N GLN A 653 6.97 -29.80 -26.91
CA GLN A 653 6.26 -29.72 -28.20
C GLN A 653 7.07 -30.30 -29.35
N SER A 654 8.40 -30.20 -29.30
CA SER A 654 9.29 -30.56 -30.40
C SER A 654 9.80 -32.00 -30.33
N PHE A 655 9.65 -32.72 -29.19
CA PHE A 655 10.20 -34.05 -29.00
C PHE A 655 9.16 -35.05 -28.52
N ASP A 656 9.36 -36.33 -28.92
CA ASP A 656 8.62 -37.48 -28.38
C ASP A 656 9.26 -37.97 -27.04
N PHE A 657 8.65 -38.96 -26.37
CA PHE A 657 9.19 -39.56 -25.15
C PHE A 657 10.52 -40.32 -25.34
N ARG A 658 10.99 -40.50 -26.58
CA ARG A 658 12.27 -41.11 -26.94
C ARG A 658 13.30 -40.07 -27.34
N ILE A 659 12.96 -38.77 -27.18
CA ILE A 659 13.80 -37.63 -27.51
C ILE A 659 14.12 -37.55 -29.01
N ASN A 660 13.21 -38.02 -29.89
CA ASN A 660 13.30 -37.80 -31.32
C ASN A 660 12.53 -36.52 -31.66
N PRO A 661 13.04 -35.68 -32.58
CA PRO A 661 12.27 -34.54 -33.09
C PRO A 661 11.03 -35.04 -33.84
N VAL A 662 9.92 -34.35 -33.63
CA VAL A 662 8.62 -34.75 -34.14
C VAL A 662 8.08 -33.72 -35.13
N GLU A 663 7.74 -34.14 -36.34
CA GLU A 663 7.09 -33.30 -37.35
C GLU A 663 5.57 -33.19 -37.13
N ASP A 664 4.95 -34.25 -36.59
CA ASP A 664 3.51 -34.30 -36.30
C ASP A 664 3.27 -33.88 -34.82
N PRO A 665 2.59 -32.76 -34.55
CA PRO A 665 2.26 -32.32 -33.19
C PRO A 665 1.57 -33.37 -32.32
N GLN A 666 0.87 -34.34 -32.89
CA GLN A 666 0.17 -35.42 -32.15
C GLN A 666 1.13 -36.37 -31.41
N LEU A 667 2.33 -36.54 -31.91
CA LEU A 667 3.35 -37.44 -31.33
C LEU A 667 4.21 -36.77 -30.29
N SER A 668 4.04 -35.46 -30.07
CA SER A 668 4.84 -34.70 -29.07
C SER A 668 4.52 -35.13 -27.64
N MET A 669 5.51 -35.01 -26.76
CA MET A 669 5.33 -35.26 -25.33
C MET A 669 4.14 -34.47 -24.77
N LEU A 670 3.99 -33.21 -25.19
CA LEU A 670 2.93 -32.35 -24.72
C LEU A 670 1.53 -32.85 -25.17
N ALA A 671 1.41 -33.31 -26.40
CA ALA A 671 0.13 -33.89 -26.90
C ALA A 671 -0.27 -35.15 -26.14
N VAL A 672 0.68 -36.05 -25.85
CA VAL A 672 0.41 -37.27 -25.08
C VAL A 672 -0.01 -36.92 -23.63
N VAL A 673 0.67 -36.00 -22.97
CA VAL A 673 0.29 -35.55 -21.63
C VAL A 673 -1.07 -34.87 -21.65
N SER A 674 -1.36 -34.08 -22.67
CA SER A 674 -2.66 -33.44 -22.89
C SER A 674 -3.78 -34.46 -23.12
N GLY A 675 -3.48 -35.54 -23.82
CA GLY A 675 -4.40 -36.66 -24.00
C GLY A 675 -4.78 -37.36 -22.70
N TRP A 676 -3.89 -37.45 -21.73
CA TRP A 676 -4.20 -37.99 -20.39
C TRP A 676 -5.08 -37.05 -19.56
N ILE A 677 -5.02 -35.75 -19.80
CA ILE A 677 -5.80 -34.75 -19.08
C ILE A 677 -7.14 -34.48 -19.75
N SER A 678 -7.26 -34.70 -21.07
CA SER A 678 -8.46 -34.36 -21.86
C SER A 678 -9.75 -34.98 -21.33
N PRO A 679 -9.81 -36.22 -20.77
CA PRO A 679 -11.04 -36.76 -20.21
C PRO A 679 -11.64 -35.95 -19.06
N LEU A 680 -10.79 -35.18 -18.34
CA LEU A 680 -11.24 -34.27 -17.28
C LEU A 680 -12.14 -33.15 -17.82
N PHE A 681 -12.01 -32.81 -19.09
CA PHE A 681 -12.74 -31.73 -19.76
C PHE A 681 -13.94 -32.21 -20.57
N GLU A 682 -14.15 -33.56 -20.74
CA GLU A 682 -15.33 -34.10 -21.38
C GLU A 682 -16.66 -33.61 -20.79
N PRO A 683 -16.83 -33.54 -19.43
CA PRO A 683 -18.04 -33.01 -18.83
C PRO A 683 -18.31 -31.53 -19.12
N LEU A 684 -17.29 -30.81 -19.59
CA LEU A 684 -17.36 -29.39 -19.96
C LEU A 684 -17.66 -29.17 -21.44
N GLY A 685 -17.71 -30.28 -22.23
CA GLY A 685 -17.97 -30.30 -23.66
C GLY A 685 -16.72 -30.16 -24.55
N PHE A 686 -15.52 -30.05 -24.01
CA PHE A 686 -14.28 -29.84 -24.78
C PHE A 686 -13.16 -30.84 -24.42
N GLY A 687 -13.45 -32.12 -24.36
CA GLY A 687 -12.52 -33.21 -24.06
C GLY A 687 -11.54 -33.57 -25.20
N ASP A 688 -11.05 -32.58 -25.97
CA ASP A 688 -10.09 -32.78 -27.06
C ASP A 688 -8.66 -32.51 -26.58
N TRP A 689 -7.70 -33.37 -26.96
CA TRP A 689 -6.29 -33.23 -26.62
C TRP A 689 -5.70 -31.89 -27.14
N ARG A 690 -6.17 -31.40 -28.30
CA ARG A 690 -5.72 -30.14 -28.91
C ARG A 690 -6.08 -28.95 -28.02
N ILE A 691 -7.27 -28.95 -27.44
CA ILE A 691 -7.72 -27.92 -26.51
C ILE A 691 -6.93 -28.03 -25.20
N SER A 692 -6.71 -29.24 -24.69
CA SER A 692 -5.91 -29.47 -23.48
C SER A 692 -4.47 -28.98 -23.66
N THR A 693 -3.87 -29.21 -24.86
CA THR A 693 -2.54 -28.68 -25.22
C THR A 693 -2.52 -27.14 -25.19
N ALA A 694 -3.55 -26.52 -25.76
CA ALA A 694 -3.66 -25.06 -25.73
C ALA A 694 -3.83 -24.49 -24.32
N LEU A 695 -4.59 -25.19 -23.45
CA LEU A 695 -4.74 -24.76 -22.04
C LEU A 695 -3.46 -24.90 -21.24
N ILE A 696 -2.65 -25.93 -21.47
CA ILE A 696 -1.34 -26.10 -20.83
C ILE A 696 -0.37 -25.02 -21.33
N SER A 697 -0.31 -24.77 -22.64
CA SER A 697 0.49 -23.66 -23.19
C SER A 697 0.03 -22.31 -22.65
N GLY A 698 -1.28 -22.10 -22.51
CA GLY A 698 -1.88 -20.90 -21.92
C GLY A 698 -1.63 -20.72 -20.41
N PHE A 699 -1.13 -21.73 -19.71
CA PHE A 699 -0.60 -21.55 -18.35
C PHE A 699 0.71 -20.78 -18.35
N MET A 700 1.51 -20.92 -19.40
CA MET A 700 2.75 -20.15 -19.56
C MET A 700 2.43 -18.69 -19.81
N ALA A 701 1.74 -18.43 -20.91
CA ALA A 701 1.29 -17.13 -21.34
C ALA A 701 -0.13 -17.29 -21.92
N LYS A 702 -1.08 -16.48 -21.47
CA LYS A 702 -2.49 -16.65 -21.84
C LYS A 702 -2.74 -16.52 -23.35
N GLU A 703 -2.04 -15.64 -23.99
CA GLU A 703 -2.08 -15.43 -25.45
C GLU A 703 -1.69 -16.68 -26.26
N SER A 704 -0.84 -17.55 -25.71
CA SER A 704 -0.41 -18.79 -26.36
C SER A 704 -1.54 -19.80 -26.58
N VAL A 705 -2.69 -19.61 -25.90
CA VAL A 705 -3.89 -20.43 -26.17
C VAL A 705 -4.31 -20.33 -27.63
N VAL A 706 -4.39 -19.10 -28.16
CA VAL A 706 -4.81 -18.85 -29.55
C VAL A 706 -3.81 -19.40 -30.54
N SER A 707 -2.53 -19.15 -30.34
CA SER A 707 -1.45 -19.67 -31.20
C SER A 707 -1.46 -21.21 -31.23
N SER A 708 -1.57 -21.87 -30.07
CA SER A 708 -1.63 -23.33 -30.00
C SER A 708 -2.86 -23.90 -30.67
N LEU A 709 -4.04 -23.28 -30.52
CA LEU A 709 -5.24 -23.68 -31.20
C LEU A 709 -5.11 -23.51 -32.72
N SER A 710 -4.55 -22.40 -33.19
CA SER A 710 -4.34 -22.17 -34.63
C SER A 710 -3.41 -23.20 -35.25
N VAL A 711 -2.33 -23.57 -34.55
CA VAL A 711 -1.38 -24.60 -35.01
C VAL A 711 -2.00 -25.99 -35.00
N THR A 712 -2.72 -26.36 -33.91
CA THR A 712 -3.24 -27.73 -33.77
C THR A 712 -4.49 -28.00 -34.59
N PHE A 713 -5.33 -27.01 -34.87
CA PHE A 713 -6.51 -27.13 -35.73
C PHE A 713 -6.24 -26.76 -37.21
N GLY A 714 -5.16 -26.03 -37.49
CA GLY A 714 -4.75 -25.61 -38.84
C GLY A 714 -5.63 -24.50 -39.44
N SER A 715 -6.92 -24.44 -39.13
CA SER A 715 -7.83 -23.38 -39.60
C SER A 715 -8.95 -23.08 -38.59
N THR A 716 -9.50 -21.87 -38.68
CA THR A 716 -10.65 -21.45 -37.87
C THR A 716 -11.90 -22.27 -38.20
N GLU A 717 -12.04 -22.70 -39.45
CA GLU A 717 -13.15 -23.54 -39.93
C GLU A 717 -13.12 -24.93 -39.28
N ALA A 718 -11.94 -25.54 -39.14
CA ALA A 718 -11.79 -26.82 -38.45
C ALA A 718 -12.12 -26.70 -36.95
N LEU A 719 -11.79 -25.59 -36.32
CA LEU A 719 -12.12 -25.31 -34.94
C LEU A 719 -13.64 -25.13 -34.75
N THR A 720 -14.31 -24.37 -35.64
CA THR A 720 -15.78 -24.17 -35.59
C THR A 720 -16.56 -25.41 -35.93
N ALA A 721 -15.99 -26.33 -36.71
CA ALA A 721 -16.60 -27.66 -36.97
C ALA A 721 -16.45 -28.60 -35.75
N ALA A 722 -15.39 -28.45 -34.95
CA ALA A 722 -15.12 -29.30 -33.79
C ALA A 722 -15.84 -28.84 -32.50
N LEU A 723 -16.18 -27.56 -32.37
CA LEU A 723 -16.79 -26.97 -31.18
C LEU A 723 -18.16 -26.35 -31.52
N SER A 724 -19.17 -26.60 -30.68
CA SER A 724 -20.45 -25.87 -30.76
C SER A 724 -20.33 -24.49 -30.05
N GLY A 725 -21.32 -23.62 -30.29
CA GLY A 725 -21.36 -22.31 -29.62
C GLY A 725 -21.37 -22.40 -28.09
N LEU A 726 -22.12 -23.37 -27.54
CA LEU A 726 -22.17 -23.63 -26.10
C LEU A 726 -20.82 -24.10 -25.55
N THR A 727 -20.15 -25.00 -26.28
CA THR A 727 -18.81 -25.49 -25.92
C THR A 727 -17.78 -24.38 -25.95
N ALA A 728 -17.86 -23.46 -26.92
CA ALA A 728 -17.00 -22.30 -27.02
C ALA A 728 -17.18 -21.34 -25.82
N ILE A 729 -18.44 -21.11 -25.38
CA ILE A 729 -18.72 -20.34 -24.16
C ILE A 729 -18.15 -21.06 -22.94
N SER A 730 -18.35 -22.37 -22.79
CA SER A 730 -17.81 -23.15 -21.69
C SER A 730 -16.27 -23.04 -21.61
N LEU A 731 -15.60 -23.16 -22.76
CA LEU A 731 -14.16 -23.00 -22.86
C LEU A 731 -13.70 -21.56 -22.53
N LEU A 732 -14.40 -20.54 -22.99
CA LEU A 732 -14.13 -19.14 -22.64
C LEU A 732 -14.26 -18.88 -21.15
N VAL A 733 -15.29 -19.44 -20.51
CA VAL A 733 -15.48 -19.34 -19.04
C VAL A 733 -14.35 -20.04 -18.30
N PHE A 734 -13.94 -21.23 -18.78
CA PHE A 734 -12.78 -21.91 -18.21
C PHE A 734 -11.50 -21.07 -18.37
N CYS A 735 -11.23 -20.54 -19.57
CA CYS A 735 -10.07 -19.68 -19.85
C CYS A 735 -10.07 -18.39 -19.02
N LEU A 736 -11.24 -17.86 -18.70
CA LEU A 736 -11.40 -16.69 -17.82
C LEU A 736 -10.93 -17.01 -16.40
N LEU A 737 -11.36 -18.14 -15.83
CA LEU A 737 -11.30 -18.41 -14.39
C LEU A 737 -10.13 -19.30 -13.98
N TYR A 738 -9.54 -20.11 -14.90
CA TYR A 738 -8.47 -21.03 -14.53
C TYR A 738 -7.18 -20.31 -14.13
N THR A 739 -6.23 -21.06 -13.57
CA THR A 739 -4.99 -20.56 -12.99
C THR A 739 -4.35 -19.41 -13.80
N PRO A 740 -3.82 -18.36 -13.16
CA PRO A 740 -3.13 -17.29 -13.85
C PRO A 740 -1.81 -17.79 -14.47
N CYS A 741 -1.16 -16.97 -15.26
CA CYS A 741 0.11 -17.32 -15.91
C CYS A 741 1.21 -17.65 -14.89
N VAL A 742 2.24 -18.37 -15.34
CA VAL A 742 3.40 -18.80 -14.51
C VAL A 742 4.05 -17.63 -13.81
N ALA A 743 4.17 -16.46 -14.47
CA ALA A 743 4.70 -15.25 -13.85
C ALA A 743 3.89 -14.78 -12.63
N ALA A 744 2.55 -14.87 -12.71
CA ALA A 744 1.68 -14.53 -11.59
C ALA A 744 1.81 -15.55 -10.45
N ILE A 745 1.86 -16.84 -10.74
CA ILE A 745 2.09 -17.89 -9.72
C ILE A 745 3.46 -17.71 -9.05
N ALA A 746 4.50 -17.42 -9.81
CA ALA A 746 5.83 -17.13 -9.27
C ALA A 746 5.81 -15.91 -8.33
N THR A 747 5.04 -14.88 -8.68
CA THR A 747 4.85 -13.71 -7.82
C THR A 747 4.08 -14.06 -6.55
N ILE A 748 2.99 -14.84 -6.66
CA ILE A 748 2.23 -15.32 -5.49
C ILE A 748 3.12 -16.20 -4.58
N LYS A 749 3.98 -17.05 -5.17
CA LYS A 749 4.96 -17.86 -4.41
C LYS A 749 5.90 -16.97 -3.58
N ARG A 750 6.33 -15.87 -4.14
CA ARG A 750 7.21 -14.92 -3.43
C ARG A 750 6.47 -14.17 -2.32
N GLU A 751 5.21 -13.80 -2.55
CA GLU A 751 4.41 -13.02 -1.59
C GLU A 751 3.83 -13.87 -0.45
N LEU A 752 3.40 -15.09 -0.73
CA LEU A 752 2.69 -15.94 0.23
C LEU A 752 3.38 -17.28 0.50
N GLY A 753 4.44 -17.62 -0.23
CA GLY A 753 5.13 -18.91 -0.13
C GLY A 753 4.58 -19.98 -1.09
N GLY A 754 5.34 -21.10 -1.19
CA GLY A 754 5.08 -22.16 -2.18
C GLY A 754 3.76 -22.89 -2.00
N LEU A 755 3.39 -23.20 -0.76
CA LEU A 755 2.11 -23.86 -0.44
C LEU A 755 0.90 -23.05 -0.88
N TRP A 756 0.92 -21.74 -0.61
CA TRP A 756 -0.14 -20.84 -1.05
C TRP A 756 -0.21 -20.72 -2.57
N ALA A 757 0.93 -20.61 -3.25
CA ALA A 757 0.96 -20.52 -4.72
C ALA A 757 0.35 -21.76 -5.39
N THR A 758 0.74 -22.97 -4.92
CA THR A 758 0.14 -24.22 -5.40
C THR A 758 -1.35 -24.32 -5.05
N GLY A 759 -1.70 -23.95 -3.82
CA GLY A 759 -3.10 -23.90 -3.37
C GLY A 759 -3.96 -22.97 -4.23
N VAL A 760 -3.46 -21.78 -4.59
CA VAL A 760 -4.16 -20.84 -5.49
C VAL A 760 -4.35 -21.43 -6.88
N ALA A 761 -3.31 -22.04 -7.46
CA ALA A 761 -3.41 -22.64 -8.80
C ALA A 761 -4.46 -23.75 -8.85
N VAL A 762 -4.43 -24.69 -7.90
CA VAL A 762 -5.41 -25.78 -7.80
C VAL A 762 -6.81 -25.26 -7.54
N PHE A 763 -6.95 -24.33 -6.59
CA PHE A 763 -8.25 -23.73 -6.26
C PHE A 763 -8.89 -23.03 -7.46
N GLN A 764 -8.13 -22.26 -8.23
CA GLN A 764 -8.65 -21.57 -9.41
C GLN A 764 -9.03 -22.52 -10.53
N CYS A 765 -8.24 -23.58 -10.77
CA CYS A 765 -8.62 -24.63 -11.72
C CYS A 765 -9.92 -25.34 -11.31
N ALA A 766 -10.09 -25.63 -10.00
CA ALA A 766 -11.32 -26.24 -9.49
C ALA A 766 -12.54 -25.31 -9.66
N VAL A 767 -12.40 -24.03 -9.34
CA VAL A 767 -13.47 -23.04 -9.53
C VAL A 767 -13.80 -22.90 -11.02
N ALA A 768 -12.80 -22.80 -11.89
CA ALA A 768 -12.99 -22.71 -13.34
C ALA A 768 -13.75 -23.91 -13.87
N TRP A 769 -13.38 -25.12 -13.41
CA TRP A 769 -14.06 -26.37 -13.81
C TRP A 769 -15.51 -26.37 -13.36
N VAL A 770 -15.79 -26.03 -12.09
CA VAL A 770 -17.18 -26.02 -11.57
C VAL A 770 -18.04 -24.99 -12.29
N VAL A 771 -17.54 -23.78 -12.51
CA VAL A 771 -18.32 -22.71 -13.17
C VAL A 771 -18.55 -23.06 -14.65
N ALA A 772 -17.53 -23.55 -15.35
CA ALA A 772 -17.67 -24.00 -16.75
C ALA A 772 -18.66 -25.17 -16.86
N PHE A 773 -18.64 -26.14 -15.94
CA PHE A 773 -19.59 -27.26 -15.86
C PHE A 773 -21.03 -26.76 -15.67
N VAL A 774 -21.23 -25.80 -14.74
CA VAL A 774 -22.57 -25.21 -14.53
C VAL A 774 -23.05 -24.49 -15.78
N VAL A 775 -22.19 -23.75 -16.47
CA VAL A 775 -22.53 -23.05 -17.71
C VAL A 775 -22.86 -24.03 -18.83
N TYR A 776 -22.05 -25.07 -19.03
CA TYR A 776 -22.27 -26.08 -20.05
C TYR A 776 -23.55 -26.90 -19.81
N THR A 777 -23.72 -27.42 -18.59
CA THR A 777 -24.90 -28.24 -18.24
C THR A 777 -26.16 -27.38 -18.22
N GLY A 778 -26.10 -26.16 -17.69
CA GLY A 778 -27.24 -25.23 -17.71
C GLY A 778 -27.67 -24.86 -19.15
N GLY A 779 -26.69 -24.55 -20.02
CA GLY A 779 -26.93 -24.25 -21.43
C GLY A 779 -27.53 -25.45 -22.19
N SER A 780 -27.00 -26.64 -21.94
CA SER A 780 -27.50 -27.88 -22.51
C SER A 780 -28.96 -28.17 -22.09
N MET A 781 -29.32 -27.96 -20.83
CA MET A 781 -30.67 -28.07 -20.31
C MET A 781 -31.66 -27.06 -20.93
N LEU A 782 -31.17 -25.89 -21.33
CA LEU A 782 -31.95 -24.85 -22.02
C LEU A 782 -32.04 -25.06 -23.52
N GLY A 783 -31.45 -26.16 -24.05
CA GLY A 783 -31.48 -26.48 -25.47
C GLY A 783 -30.58 -25.58 -26.34
N LEU A 784 -29.59 -24.93 -25.74
CA LEU A 784 -28.56 -24.19 -26.48
C LEU A 784 -27.52 -25.19 -27.00
N SER A 785 -27.28 -25.18 -28.30
CA SER A 785 -26.32 -26.08 -28.97
C SER A 785 -25.08 -25.32 -29.45
#